data_e099fcae58aee19ecbaf94ccd8d14b91
#
_entry.id   e099fcae58aee19ecbaf94ccd8d14b91
#
_cell.length_a   1.000
_cell.length_b   1.000
_cell.length_c   1.000
_cell.angle_alpha   90.00
_cell.angle_beta   90.00
_cell.angle_gamma   90.00
#
_symmetry.space_group_name_H-M   'P 1'
#
loop_
_entity.id
_entity.type
_entity.pdbx_description
1 polymer ?
#
loop_
_entity_poly.entity_id
_entity_poly.type
_entity_poly.pdbx_seq_one_letter_code
_entity_poly.pdbx_strand_id
1 'polypeptide(L)'
;MFSTLRHTTNIKLRQLHLRQSELNEFRKRVNDKSVADSGEAVKVLSLLHQMSEWGYKFTDENEANALESFLNQATWDHSISTEKVKEWGTLLSQKLQVQDNRYELSEIFCKIVLEWIQQSFKFGSSDSQESEEPQRQELFEQKELWEYYAFNRAAVDTQQITDYLVDLFGPIMSKNVLDKEPLDLVRERISSYATKKEFLKVHRHSVKEAINCILTEDLFTGDKRKTLESFRENNVILSELEDVIRSELETIDDWDWENQPLVLHVRRHINGKYRFYMDEEIIEAILLQLIGMAWAKKIRYCFQIIVNSDAWNSSSDVHLTKKDIRRREQFLGTSTVREEKNENIQKLRHLMYNQSYFLAQLPDSSVYAPYNDDDDIKSQDQGNKPSPTGSIKHLTLRLITTELFIQKHLHGECTYFQTDFKWFGPSIPHDTLSTVLRFFHFPEKWVRIFGRFLEPDIVFAEESSDKKRRKRVRGIPMSHALSTTFGEILLFVLDFAVNQATNGLNLYRFHDDIHFFGRQKSCVIAWETLCKFVNVMGLSLNDEKSASITCTRPGFVCQPSEKLPAGIVRWGFLHLSSGEWMVDEDTLKKNIDEMKFQLQSCQTIFAFIHAYNTYIKFFANNLGHIGWSLGQKHAQLAMEYISKVQASVFSDLSNGRHHDIVPYLSDRIKNETCLRASSVELPPEFFYFPTTMGGLNVHNPFAKFLGRISPLWPNIDERIEGTIELERKSYDKAKEKFEAGLGPPDLDPDEPFLSYDEYAKAFEARGRHLARLYKTMTGEFEESSPKLSLNARALLNRYKNIHNGTSPPKLEAWAVEMFGSDAFDRFGDLNIGDKEFLPIGLVELLLKERMRWQN
;
A
#
# COMPACT_ATOMS: atom_id res chain seq x y z
N MET A 1 -5.51 -2.98 -30.08
CA MET A 1 -4.47 -2.21 -29.39
C MET A 1 -3.06 -2.69 -29.72
N PHE A 2 -2.69 -3.92 -29.46
CA PHE A 2 -1.34 -4.47 -29.75
C PHE A 2 -0.91 -4.38 -31.23
N SER A 3 -1.84 -4.61 -32.20
CA SER A 3 -1.57 -4.45 -33.62
C SER A 3 -1.15 -3.02 -33.97
N THR A 4 -1.86 -2.01 -33.46
CA THR A 4 -1.55 -0.59 -33.66
C THR A 4 -0.22 -0.24 -33.03
N LEU A 5 0.05 -0.69 -31.81
CA LEU A 5 1.32 -0.48 -31.11
C LEU A 5 2.49 -1.07 -31.90
N ARG A 6 2.35 -2.32 -32.38
CA ARG A 6 3.35 -2.96 -33.25
C ARG A 6 3.62 -2.15 -34.52
N HIS A 7 2.54 -1.70 -35.17
CA HIS A 7 2.67 -0.89 -36.40
C HIS A 7 3.37 0.44 -36.14
N THR A 8 2.97 1.15 -35.10
CA THR A 8 3.57 2.43 -34.67
C THR A 8 5.06 2.25 -34.34
N THR A 9 5.40 1.22 -33.56
CA THR A 9 6.78 0.94 -33.17
C THR A 9 7.65 0.60 -34.41
N ASN A 10 7.12 -0.17 -35.37
CA ASN A 10 7.82 -0.47 -36.62
C ASN A 10 8.04 0.78 -37.49
N ILE A 11 7.07 1.71 -37.52
CA ILE A 11 7.24 2.98 -38.24
C ILE A 11 8.37 3.80 -37.59
N LYS A 12 8.32 3.97 -36.25
CA LYS A 12 9.33 4.71 -35.51
C LYS A 12 10.73 4.10 -35.69
N LEU A 13 10.85 2.78 -35.60
CA LEU A 13 12.11 2.08 -35.80
C LEU A 13 12.65 2.26 -37.21
N ARG A 14 11.81 2.19 -38.26
CA ARG A 14 12.22 2.46 -39.64
C ARG A 14 12.72 3.89 -39.80
N GLN A 15 12.05 4.89 -39.24
CA GLN A 15 12.50 6.27 -39.29
C GLN A 15 13.80 6.46 -38.53
N LEU A 16 13.97 5.81 -37.39
CA LEU A 16 15.22 5.82 -36.63
C LEU A 16 16.38 5.28 -37.45
N HIS A 17 16.22 4.13 -38.12
CA HIS A 17 17.25 3.55 -38.98
C HIS A 17 17.62 4.48 -40.16
N LEU A 18 16.64 5.18 -40.74
CA LEU A 18 16.90 6.19 -41.76
C LEU A 18 17.79 7.31 -41.22
N ARG A 19 17.45 7.85 -40.04
CA ARG A 19 18.24 8.89 -39.38
C ARG A 19 19.65 8.43 -38.98
N GLN A 20 19.78 7.20 -38.50
CA GLN A 20 21.10 6.60 -38.22
C GLN A 20 21.94 6.49 -39.51
N SER A 21 21.32 6.03 -40.62
CA SER A 21 22.00 5.95 -41.93
C SER A 21 22.45 7.32 -42.40
N GLU A 22 21.58 8.36 -42.31
CA GLU A 22 21.90 9.73 -42.65
C GLU A 22 23.08 10.27 -41.81
N LEU A 23 23.08 9.99 -40.48
CA LEU A 23 24.17 10.38 -39.58
C LEU A 23 25.49 9.68 -39.96
N ASN A 24 25.45 8.42 -40.32
CA ASN A 24 26.64 7.66 -40.73
C ASN A 24 27.19 8.16 -42.07
N GLU A 25 26.34 8.49 -43.04
CA GLU A 25 26.74 9.13 -44.28
C GLU A 25 27.30 10.53 -44.05
N PHE A 26 26.71 11.29 -43.16
CA PHE A 26 27.20 12.59 -42.73
C PHE A 26 28.63 12.49 -42.18
N ARG A 27 28.88 11.56 -41.22
CA ARG A 27 30.22 11.31 -40.65
C ARG A 27 31.26 10.94 -41.73
N LYS A 28 30.86 10.13 -42.70
CA LYS A 28 31.74 9.77 -43.83
C LYS A 28 32.13 11.02 -44.63
N ARG A 29 31.18 11.89 -44.95
CA ARG A 29 31.42 13.16 -45.66
C ARG A 29 32.34 14.11 -44.92
N VAL A 30 32.11 14.28 -43.57
CA VAL A 30 32.98 15.12 -42.71
C VAL A 30 34.41 14.61 -42.64
N ASN A 31 34.64 13.29 -42.70
CA ASN A 31 35.95 12.67 -42.65
C ASN A 31 36.66 12.63 -44.04
N ASP A 32 35.99 13.03 -45.14
CA ASP A 32 36.54 13.04 -46.43
C ASP A 32 37.65 14.12 -46.59
N LYS A 33 38.79 13.74 -47.14
CA LYS A 33 40.05 14.49 -47.11
C LYS A 33 40.07 15.84 -47.86
N SER A 34 38.97 16.25 -48.48
CA SER A 34 38.90 17.46 -49.29
C SER A 34 39.01 18.78 -48.50
N VAL A 35 38.87 18.73 -47.18
CA VAL A 35 38.96 19.90 -46.26
C VAL A 35 40.29 19.90 -45.48
N ALA A 36 41.19 18.97 -45.73
CA ALA A 36 42.41 18.76 -44.94
C ALA A 36 43.42 19.92 -45.01
N ASP A 37 43.40 20.72 -46.09
CA ASP A 37 44.36 21.84 -46.32
C ASP A 37 43.87 23.21 -45.86
N SER A 38 42.65 23.32 -45.29
CA SER A 38 42.11 24.60 -44.79
C SER A 38 42.40 24.77 -43.30
N GLY A 39 42.48 26.03 -42.85
CA GLY A 39 42.72 26.38 -41.46
C GLY A 39 41.67 25.75 -40.51
N GLU A 40 42.08 25.51 -39.25
CA GLU A 40 41.25 24.79 -38.25
C GLU A 40 39.85 25.43 -38.02
N ALA A 41 39.80 26.78 -38.04
CA ALA A 41 38.53 27.51 -37.88
C ALA A 41 37.58 27.25 -39.06
N VAL A 42 38.07 27.15 -40.29
CA VAL A 42 37.26 26.84 -41.47
C VAL A 42 36.72 25.41 -41.40
N LYS A 43 37.50 24.46 -40.89
CA LYS A 43 37.06 23.06 -40.70
C LYS A 43 35.91 22.98 -39.73
N VAL A 44 36.02 23.64 -38.54
CA VAL A 44 35.02 23.62 -37.50
C VAL A 44 33.74 24.36 -37.96
N LEU A 45 33.91 25.49 -38.71
CA LEU A 45 32.79 26.21 -39.30
C LEU A 45 32.04 25.38 -40.34
N SER A 46 32.76 24.67 -41.18
CA SER A 46 32.18 23.73 -42.17
C SER A 46 31.41 22.61 -41.46
N LEU A 47 31.93 22.07 -40.35
CA LEU A 47 31.23 21.07 -39.54
C LEU A 47 29.92 21.62 -38.99
N LEU A 48 29.93 22.85 -38.43
CA LEU A 48 28.76 23.50 -37.90
C LEU A 48 27.67 23.72 -38.96
N HIS A 49 28.05 24.22 -40.15
CA HIS A 49 27.13 24.43 -41.26
C HIS A 49 26.55 23.11 -41.76
N GLN A 50 27.38 22.07 -41.91
CA GLN A 50 26.93 20.74 -42.33
C GLN A 50 25.99 20.11 -41.28
N MET A 51 26.21 20.32 -39.97
CA MET A 51 25.29 19.90 -38.91
C MET A 51 23.92 20.61 -39.03
N SER A 52 23.92 21.90 -39.30
CA SER A 52 22.70 22.68 -39.55
C SER A 52 21.94 22.23 -40.80
N GLU A 53 22.64 21.97 -41.89
CA GLU A 53 22.08 21.43 -43.14
C GLU A 53 21.48 20.02 -42.95
N TRP A 54 22.13 19.18 -42.13
CA TRP A 54 21.61 17.87 -41.76
C TRP A 54 20.36 17.96 -40.88
N GLY A 55 20.10 19.15 -40.26
CA GLY A 55 18.94 19.41 -39.41
C GLY A 55 19.18 19.05 -37.95
N TYR A 56 20.43 19.14 -37.49
CA TYR A 56 20.74 19.00 -36.07
C TYR A 56 20.05 20.12 -35.25
N LYS A 57 19.24 19.74 -34.28
CA LYS A 57 18.54 20.70 -33.38
C LYS A 57 19.44 21.03 -32.19
N PHE A 58 20.05 22.20 -32.19
CA PHE A 58 20.77 22.72 -31.03
C PHE A 58 19.77 23.00 -29.89
N THR A 59 20.19 22.79 -28.66
CA THR A 59 19.36 22.98 -27.48
C THR A 59 18.99 24.47 -27.28
N ASP A 60 19.90 25.37 -27.75
CA ASP A 60 19.71 26.82 -27.81
C ASP A 60 20.13 27.30 -29.22
N GLU A 61 19.19 27.90 -29.96
CA GLU A 61 19.49 28.50 -31.29
C GLU A 61 20.55 29.62 -31.17
N ASN A 62 20.60 30.32 -30.04
CA ASN A 62 21.60 31.34 -29.79
C ASN A 62 23.00 30.75 -29.64
N GLU A 63 23.16 29.53 -29.14
CA GLU A 63 24.46 28.85 -29.03
C GLU A 63 25.07 28.60 -30.42
N ALA A 64 24.29 28.10 -31.35
CA ALA A 64 24.73 27.84 -32.72
C ALA A 64 25.15 29.15 -33.44
N ASN A 65 24.33 30.19 -33.35
CA ASN A 65 24.58 31.51 -33.95
C ASN A 65 25.82 32.22 -33.34
N ALA A 66 25.98 32.11 -32.01
CA ALA A 66 27.16 32.65 -31.34
C ALA A 66 28.45 31.92 -31.77
N LEU A 67 28.37 30.57 -31.83
CA LEU A 67 29.51 29.75 -32.24
C LEU A 67 29.91 30.03 -33.70
N GLU A 68 28.93 30.18 -34.57
CA GLU A 68 29.15 30.57 -35.98
C GLU A 68 29.84 31.92 -36.08
N SER A 69 29.38 32.93 -35.32
CA SER A 69 29.95 34.26 -35.27
C SER A 69 31.40 34.25 -34.78
N PHE A 70 31.71 33.51 -33.72
CA PHE A 70 33.05 33.38 -33.18
C PHE A 70 34.00 32.59 -34.13
N LEU A 71 33.49 31.55 -34.78
CA LEU A 71 34.27 30.81 -35.75
C LEU A 71 34.59 31.65 -37.00
N ASN A 72 33.63 32.47 -37.46
CA ASN A 72 33.86 33.43 -38.54
C ASN A 72 34.92 34.48 -38.11
N GLN A 73 34.86 34.99 -36.89
CA GLN A 73 35.90 35.90 -36.36
C GLN A 73 37.28 35.21 -36.35
N ALA A 74 37.34 33.97 -35.86
CA ALA A 74 38.60 33.20 -35.74
C ALA A 74 39.31 32.95 -37.09
N THR A 75 38.60 33.09 -38.20
CA THR A 75 39.25 32.97 -39.56
C THR A 75 40.15 34.17 -39.87
N TRP A 76 39.94 35.33 -39.23
CA TRP A 76 40.63 36.59 -39.46
C TRP A 76 41.39 37.09 -38.24
N ASP A 77 40.92 36.77 -37.04
CA ASP A 77 41.44 37.31 -35.78
C ASP A 77 42.36 36.27 -35.09
N HIS A 78 43.63 36.50 -35.17
CA HIS A 78 44.67 35.64 -34.56
C HIS A 78 44.72 35.75 -33.02
N SER A 79 43.92 36.60 -32.39
CA SER A 79 43.78 36.64 -30.92
C SER A 79 43.01 35.44 -30.40
N ILE A 80 42.19 34.81 -31.23
CA ILE A 80 41.53 33.57 -30.90
C ILE A 80 42.50 32.42 -31.12
N SER A 81 42.89 31.74 -30.04
CA SER A 81 43.88 30.64 -30.15
C SER A 81 43.35 29.44 -30.92
N THR A 82 44.20 28.76 -31.67
CA THR A 82 43.89 27.52 -32.36
C THR A 82 43.41 26.41 -31.39
N GLU A 83 43.84 26.45 -30.14
CA GLU A 83 43.39 25.55 -29.09
C GLU A 83 41.89 25.77 -28.78
N LYS A 84 41.45 27.04 -28.69
CA LYS A 84 40.05 27.37 -28.50
C LYS A 84 39.14 26.89 -29.62
N VAL A 85 39.64 27.03 -30.86
CA VAL A 85 38.91 26.53 -32.05
C VAL A 85 38.81 25.01 -32.02
N LYS A 86 39.87 24.30 -31.61
CA LYS A 86 39.85 22.84 -31.43
C LYS A 86 38.88 22.41 -30.32
N GLU A 87 38.79 23.16 -29.22
CA GLU A 87 37.77 22.91 -28.19
C GLU A 87 36.36 22.95 -28.76
N TRP A 88 36.03 23.95 -29.61
CA TRP A 88 34.74 24.04 -30.27
C TRP A 88 34.51 22.88 -31.24
N GLY A 89 35.49 22.44 -31.97
CA GLY A 89 35.43 21.27 -32.84
C GLY A 89 35.18 19.98 -32.07
N THR A 90 35.83 19.84 -30.92
CA THR A 90 35.58 18.73 -29.99
C THR A 90 34.17 18.76 -29.43
N LEU A 91 33.66 19.95 -29.05
CA LEU A 91 32.30 20.14 -28.60
C LEU A 91 31.24 19.69 -29.63
N LEU A 92 31.40 20.09 -30.89
CA LEU A 92 30.53 19.66 -31.99
C LEU A 92 30.59 18.14 -32.23
N SER A 93 31.79 17.58 -32.18
CA SER A 93 31.98 16.12 -32.30
C SER A 93 31.34 15.37 -31.16
N GLN A 94 31.43 15.90 -29.92
CA GLN A 94 30.71 15.33 -28.75
C GLN A 94 29.19 15.39 -28.93
N LYS A 95 28.65 16.51 -29.44
CA LYS A 95 27.20 16.63 -29.74
C LYS A 95 26.74 15.58 -30.77
N LEU A 96 27.53 15.24 -31.76
CA LEU A 96 27.25 14.18 -32.71
C LEU A 96 27.31 12.79 -32.05
N GLN A 97 28.25 12.57 -31.14
CA GLN A 97 28.32 11.34 -30.39
C GLN A 97 27.13 11.15 -29.46
N VAL A 98 26.71 12.23 -28.78
CA VAL A 98 25.47 12.26 -27.96
C VAL A 98 24.25 11.83 -28.77
N GLN A 99 24.11 12.34 -29.99
CA GLN A 99 22.96 11.98 -30.84
C GLN A 99 23.01 10.50 -31.27
N ASP A 100 24.21 9.97 -31.57
CA ASP A 100 24.41 8.57 -31.87
C ASP A 100 24.01 7.66 -30.70
N ASN A 101 24.52 7.98 -29.52
CA ASN A 101 24.18 7.25 -28.29
C ASN A 101 22.64 7.22 -28.04
N ARG A 102 21.95 8.36 -28.26
CA ARG A 102 20.50 8.45 -28.15
C ARG A 102 19.77 7.57 -29.17
N TYR A 103 20.25 7.53 -30.41
CA TYR A 103 19.69 6.67 -31.42
C TYR A 103 19.89 5.17 -31.11
N GLU A 104 21.06 4.79 -30.64
CA GLU A 104 21.35 3.40 -30.24
C GLU A 104 20.43 2.93 -29.11
N LEU A 105 20.28 3.71 -28.04
CA LEU A 105 19.38 3.36 -26.97
C LEU A 105 17.91 3.35 -27.40
N SER A 106 17.49 4.29 -28.27
CA SER A 106 16.13 4.31 -28.82
C SER A 106 15.84 3.06 -29.65
N GLU A 107 16.81 2.55 -30.39
CA GLU A 107 16.69 1.31 -31.16
C GLU A 107 16.50 0.10 -30.24
N ILE A 108 17.34 -0.01 -29.19
CA ILE A 108 17.24 -1.09 -28.21
C ILE A 108 15.89 -1.06 -27.51
N PHE A 109 15.43 0.11 -27.05
CA PHE A 109 14.13 0.27 -26.43
C PHE A 109 12.99 -0.18 -27.36
N CYS A 110 12.97 0.26 -28.61
CA CYS A 110 11.97 -0.16 -29.59
C CYS A 110 11.97 -1.68 -29.83
N LYS A 111 13.15 -2.31 -29.85
CA LYS A 111 13.27 -3.77 -30.02
C LYS A 111 12.70 -4.52 -28.81
N ILE A 112 12.95 -4.04 -27.59
CA ILE A 112 12.36 -4.60 -26.36
C ILE A 112 10.82 -4.45 -26.37
N VAL A 113 10.30 -3.31 -26.86
CA VAL A 113 8.85 -3.13 -27.02
C VAL A 113 8.26 -4.12 -28.05
N LEU A 114 8.94 -4.34 -29.17
CA LEU A 114 8.50 -5.31 -30.19
C LEU A 114 8.52 -6.75 -29.67
N GLU A 115 9.53 -7.13 -28.90
CA GLU A 115 9.60 -8.41 -28.21
C GLU A 115 8.35 -8.59 -27.32
N TRP A 116 8.04 -7.61 -26.47
CA TRP A 116 6.88 -7.65 -25.58
C TRP A 116 5.57 -7.85 -26.33
N ILE A 117 5.36 -7.07 -27.42
CA ILE A 117 4.16 -7.17 -28.23
C ILE A 117 4.04 -8.52 -28.92
N GLN A 118 5.13 -9.06 -29.46
CA GLN A 118 5.12 -10.34 -30.18
C GLN A 118 4.73 -11.51 -29.30
N GLN A 119 5.17 -11.50 -28.06
CA GLN A 119 4.84 -12.56 -27.11
C GLN A 119 3.42 -12.43 -26.54
N SER A 120 2.94 -11.20 -26.33
CA SER A 120 1.56 -10.97 -25.92
C SER A 120 0.52 -11.51 -26.92
N PHE A 121 0.87 -11.61 -28.21
CA PHE A 121 0.02 -12.25 -29.23
C PHE A 121 -0.02 -13.79 -29.11
N LYS A 122 1.01 -14.43 -28.61
CA LYS A 122 1.06 -15.90 -28.47
C LYS A 122 0.19 -16.38 -27.28
N PHE A 123 0.08 -15.57 -26.21
CA PHE A 123 -0.73 -15.91 -25.04
C PHE A 123 -2.25 -15.85 -25.27
N GLY A 124 -2.75 -15.16 -26.30
CA GLY A 124 -4.18 -15.15 -26.66
C GLY A 124 -4.67 -16.42 -27.38
N SER A 125 -3.81 -17.37 -27.68
CA SER A 125 -4.15 -18.48 -28.58
C SER A 125 -3.73 -19.88 -28.13
N SER A 126 -3.14 -20.11 -26.98
CA SER A 126 -2.81 -21.49 -26.56
C SER A 126 -2.46 -21.65 -25.09
N ASP A 127 -3.00 -22.73 -24.60
CA ASP A 127 -2.49 -23.70 -23.64
C ASP A 127 -1.67 -23.16 -22.45
N SER A 128 -2.31 -23.26 -21.31
CA SER A 128 -1.70 -23.40 -20.00
C SER A 128 -0.41 -24.22 -20.11
N GLN A 129 0.76 -23.62 -19.95
CA GLN A 129 1.94 -24.37 -19.54
C GLN A 129 1.56 -25.15 -18.29
N GLU A 130 1.84 -26.41 -18.30
CA GLU A 130 1.58 -27.28 -17.15
C GLU A 130 2.29 -26.71 -15.93
N SER A 131 1.50 -26.28 -14.94
CA SER A 131 2.02 -25.88 -13.64
C SER A 131 2.77 -27.07 -13.02
N GLU A 132 3.84 -26.80 -12.28
CA GLU A 132 4.59 -27.84 -11.56
C GLU A 132 3.68 -28.58 -10.54
N GLU A 133 3.94 -29.86 -10.30
CA GLU A 133 3.10 -30.71 -9.41
C GLU A 133 2.78 -30.07 -8.04
N PRO A 134 3.73 -29.40 -7.34
CA PRO A 134 3.44 -28.83 -6.02
C PRO A 134 2.37 -27.72 -6.05
N GLN A 135 2.35 -26.90 -7.10
CA GLN A 135 1.39 -25.79 -7.24
C GLN A 135 0.00 -26.29 -7.59
N ARG A 136 -0.11 -27.35 -8.38
CA ARG A 136 -1.39 -28.03 -8.63
C ARG A 136 -1.97 -28.63 -7.36
N GLN A 137 -1.14 -29.20 -6.50
CA GLN A 137 -1.56 -29.74 -5.24
C GLN A 137 -2.07 -28.65 -4.29
N GLU A 138 -1.37 -27.51 -4.18
CA GLU A 138 -1.81 -26.37 -3.37
C GLU A 138 -3.14 -25.78 -3.84
N LEU A 139 -3.30 -25.61 -5.16
CA LEU A 139 -4.54 -25.19 -5.76
C LEU A 139 -5.70 -26.15 -5.43
N PHE A 140 -5.45 -27.45 -5.56
CA PHE A 140 -6.44 -28.48 -5.28
C PHE A 140 -6.87 -28.45 -3.80
N GLU A 141 -5.93 -28.40 -2.86
CA GLU A 141 -6.21 -28.34 -1.42
C GLU A 141 -6.99 -27.08 -1.04
N GLN A 142 -6.61 -25.91 -1.59
CA GLN A 142 -7.33 -24.67 -1.32
C GLN A 142 -8.73 -24.67 -1.96
N LYS A 143 -8.92 -25.29 -3.14
CA LYS A 143 -10.22 -25.44 -3.78
C LYS A 143 -11.10 -26.38 -2.96
N GLU A 144 -10.61 -27.52 -2.50
CA GLU A 144 -11.37 -28.46 -1.65
C GLU A 144 -11.85 -27.80 -0.35
N LEU A 145 -10.98 -27.03 0.31
CA LEU A 145 -11.33 -26.31 1.52
C LEU A 145 -12.38 -25.23 1.25
N TRP A 146 -12.24 -24.48 0.14
CA TRP A 146 -13.24 -23.50 -0.25
C TRP A 146 -14.59 -24.13 -0.54
N GLU A 147 -14.61 -25.25 -1.27
CA GLU A 147 -15.82 -26.03 -1.56
C GLU A 147 -16.46 -26.57 -0.29
N TYR A 148 -15.65 -27.06 0.63
CA TYR A 148 -16.14 -27.52 1.94
C TYR A 148 -16.91 -26.40 2.66
N TYR A 149 -16.36 -25.20 2.72
CA TYR A 149 -17.09 -24.09 3.35
C TYR A 149 -18.31 -23.65 2.54
N ALA A 150 -18.16 -23.43 1.25
CA ALA A 150 -19.23 -22.84 0.43
C ALA A 150 -20.48 -23.72 0.32
N PHE A 151 -20.32 -25.03 0.33
CA PHE A 151 -21.39 -25.98 0.05
C PHE A 151 -21.87 -26.83 1.25
N ASN A 152 -21.24 -26.64 2.42
CA ASN A 152 -21.69 -27.31 3.64
C ASN A 152 -22.23 -26.28 4.64
N ARG A 153 -23.51 -26.44 4.99
CA ARG A 153 -24.15 -25.56 5.98
C ARG A 153 -23.51 -25.76 7.36
N ALA A 154 -23.18 -24.69 8.02
CA ALA A 154 -22.74 -24.77 9.42
C ALA A 154 -23.97 -24.92 10.35
N ALA A 155 -23.87 -25.83 11.28
CA ALA A 155 -24.87 -25.95 12.35
C ALA A 155 -24.57 -24.88 13.42
N VAL A 156 -25.44 -23.88 13.52
CA VAL A 156 -25.37 -22.85 14.56
C VAL A 156 -26.69 -22.74 15.29
N ASP A 157 -26.67 -22.48 16.58
CA ASP A 157 -27.86 -22.23 17.38
C ASP A 157 -28.21 -20.74 17.36
N THR A 158 -29.25 -20.41 16.57
CA THR A 158 -29.72 -19.02 16.40
C THR A 158 -30.29 -18.44 17.71
N GLN A 159 -30.83 -19.28 18.60
CA GLN A 159 -31.31 -18.83 19.91
C GLN A 159 -30.10 -18.46 20.80
N GLN A 160 -29.07 -19.29 20.84
CA GLN A 160 -27.84 -19.01 21.60
C GLN A 160 -27.18 -17.72 21.12
N ILE A 161 -27.17 -17.47 19.79
CA ILE A 161 -26.65 -16.21 19.24
C ILE A 161 -27.50 -15.03 19.73
N THR A 162 -28.83 -15.17 19.68
CA THR A 162 -29.74 -14.11 20.13
C THR A 162 -29.54 -13.82 21.60
N ASP A 163 -29.49 -14.86 22.44
CA ASP A 163 -29.29 -14.72 23.89
C ASP A 163 -27.93 -14.05 24.18
N TYR A 164 -26.88 -14.45 23.48
CA TYR A 164 -25.56 -13.83 23.58
C TYR A 164 -25.58 -12.33 23.23
N LEU A 165 -26.29 -11.94 22.16
CA LEU A 165 -26.42 -10.54 21.76
C LEU A 165 -27.25 -9.73 22.76
N VAL A 166 -28.35 -10.32 23.28
CA VAL A 166 -29.18 -9.67 24.32
C VAL A 166 -28.39 -9.47 25.60
N ASP A 167 -27.62 -10.47 26.05
CA ASP A 167 -26.78 -10.35 27.25
C ASP A 167 -25.68 -9.30 27.05
N LEU A 168 -25.05 -9.27 25.86
CA LEU A 168 -23.95 -8.37 25.55
C LEU A 168 -24.41 -6.90 25.45
N PHE A 169 -25.49 -6.65 24.71
CA PHE A 169 -26.05 -5.32 24.48
C PHE A 169 -27.21 -5.01 25.45
N GLY A 170 -27.47 -5.87 26.48
CA GLY A 170 -28.51 -5.72 27.51
C GLY A 170 -28.54 -4.33 28.12
N PRO A 171 -29.14 -4.06 29.28
CA PRO A 171 -29.48 -2.71 29.68
C PRO A 171 -28.25 -1.81 29.85
N ILE A 172 -27.77 -1.31 28.72
CA ILE A 172 -26.77 -0.25 28.62
C ILE A 172 -27.52 1.04 29.03
N MET A 173 -27.72 1.20 30.33
CA MET A 173 -28.43 2.35 30.87
C MET A 173 -27.64 3.63 30.50
N SER A 174 -28.26 4.48 29.69
CA SER A 174 -27.84 5.87 29.62
C SER A 174 -27.83 6.47 31.03
N LYS A 175 -26.74 7.10 31.44
CA LYS A 175 -26.63 7.81 32.73
C LYS A 175 -27.65 8.95 32.85
N ASN A 176 -28.26 9.36 31.75
CA ASN A 176 -29.30 10.38 31.68
C ASN A 176 -30.65 9.72 31.39
N VAL A 177 -31.56 9.75 32.31
CA VAL A 177 -32.90 9.17 32.26
C VAL A 177 -33.77 9.74 31.11
N LEU A 178 -33.35 10.81 30.46
CA LEU A 178 -34.08 11.47 29.34
C LEU A 178 -33.60 11.10 27.95
N ASP A 179 -32.48 10.41 27.79
CA ASP A 179 -31.92 10.06 26.48
C ASP A 179 -32.31 8.61 26.11
N LYS A 180 -32.66 8.40 24.83
CA LYS A 180 -32.87 7.06 24.30
C LYS A 180 -31.61 6.22 24.47
N GLU A 181 -31.75 4.93 24.76
CA GLU A 181 -30.63 4.01 24.81
C GLU A 181 -29.89 3.97 23.47
N PRO A 182 -28.54 3.94 23.44
CA PRO A 182 -27.78 3.98 22.21
C PRO A 182 -28.13 2.86 21.22
N LEU A 183 -28.43 1.66 21.72
CA LEU A 183 -28.85 0.53 20.86
C LEU A 183 -30.19 0.80 20.18
N ASP A 184 -31.18 1.35 20.93
CA ASP A 184 -32.50 1.66 20.36
C ASP A 184 -32.42 2.76 19.31
N LEU A 185 -31.52 3.72 19.50
CA LEU A 185 -31.26 4.76 18.51
C LEU A 185 -30.62 4.18 17.24
N VAL A 186 -29.70 3.22 17.37
CA VAL A 186 -29.12 2.50 16.24
C VAL A 186 -30.18 1.72 15.48
N ARG A 187 -31.01 0.95 16.18
CA ARG A 187 -32.12 0.16 15.62
C ARG A 187 -33.13 1.04 14.86
N GLU A 188 -33.54 2.16 15.47
CA GLU A 188 -34.43 3.13 14.82
C GLU A 188 -33.81 3.70 13.54
N ARG A 189 -32.55 4.06 13.57
CA ARG A 189 -31.85 4.62 12.41
C ARG A 189 -31.63 3.61 11.28
N ILE A 190 -31.40 2.34 11.61
CA ILE A 190 -31.29 1.27 10.61
C ILE A 190 -32.66 1.02 9.98
N SER A 191 -33.70 0.82 10.79
CA SER A 191 -35.07 0.57 10.30
C SER A 191 -35.61 1.73 9.47
N SER A 192 -35.41 2.98 9.92
CA SER A 192 -35.87 4.17 9.20
C SER A 192 -35.12 4.41 7.89
N TYR A 193 -33.86 4.06 7.80
CA TYR A 193 -33.06 4.25 6.59
C TYR A 193 -33.59 3.38 5.43
N ALA A 194 -33.93 2.13 5.76
CA ALA A 194 -34.42 1.17 4.77
C ALA A 194 -35.79 1.52 4.18
N THR A 195 -36.57 2.38 4.85
CA THR A 195 -37.91 2.79 4.42
C THR A 195 -37.94 4.15 3.70
N LYS A 196 -36.85 4.90 3.75
CA LYS A 196 -36.76 6.24 3.14
C LYS A 196 -36.46 6.15 1.63
N LYS A 197 -37.20 6.96 0.82
CA LYS A 197 -36.90 7.15 -0.60
C LYS A 197 -35.50 7.73 -0.89
N GLU A 198 -34.78 8.21 0.14
CA GLU A 198 -33.40 8.70 0.03
C GLU A 198 -32.41 7.61 -0.36
N PHE A 199 -32.67 6.35 -0.03
CA PHE A 199 -31.85 5.21 -0.45
C PHE A 199 -31.81 5.07 -1.99
N LEU A 200 -32.84 5.52 -2.67
CA LEU A 200 -33.01 5.43 -4.12
C LEU A 200 -32.37 6.59 -4.90
N LYS A 201 -31.69 7.52 -4.21
CA LYS A 201 -31.01 8.65 -4.87
C LYS A 201 -29.65 8.21 -5.43
N VAL A 202 -29.70 7.61 -6.60
CA VAL A 202 -28.50 7.30 -7.39
C VAL A 202 -28.17 8.52 -8.24
N HIS A 203 -26.88 8.86 -8.30
CA HIS A 203 -26.34 9.95 -9.10
C HIS A 203 -25.16 9.42 -9.94
N ARG A 204 -24.90 10.02 -11.09
CA ARG A 204 -23.75 9.66 -11.95
C ARG A 204 -22.44 9.54 -11.21
N HIS A 205 -22.20 10.45 -10.24
CA HIS A 205 -21.01 10.40 -9.39
C HIS A 205 -20.94 9.10 -8.57
N SER A 206 -22.03 8.67 -7.95
CA SER A 206 -22.05 7.41 -7.17
C SER A 206 -21.89 6.17 -8.06
N VAL A 207 -22.42 6.18 -9.28
CA VAL A 207 -22.18 5.11 -10.27
C VAL A 207 -20.70 5.05 -10.64
N LYS A 208 -20.08 6.21 -10.92
CA LYS A 208 -18.65 6.29 -11.20
C LYS A 208 -17.78 5.82 -10.02
N GLU A 209 -18.17 6.16 -8.79
CA GLU A 209 -17.49 5.66 -7.57
C GLU A 209 -17.61 4.13 -7.45
N ALA A 210 -18.81 3.56 -7.68
CA ALA A 210 -19.01 2.12 -7.65
C ALA A 210 -18.13 1.40 -8.69
N ILE A 211 -18.07 1.91 -9.92
CA ILE A 211 -17.18 1.39 -10.96
C ILE A 211 -15.71 1.46 -10.51
N ASN A 212 -15.27 2.58 -9.92
CA ASN A 212 -13.91 2.69 -9.42
C ASN A 212 -13.61 1.65 -8.32
N CYS A 213 -14.56 1.40 -7.42
CA CYS A 213 -14.40 0.39 -6.39
C CYS A 213 -14.27 -1.02 -6.99
N ILE A 214 -15.15 -1.40 -7.93
CA ILE A 214 -15.09 -2.70 -8.62
C ILE A 214 -13.75 -2.89 -9.34
N LEU A 215 -13.26 -1.84 -10.02
CA LEU A 215 -11.96 -1.86 -10.69
C LEU A 215 -10.79 -1.98 -9.71
N THR A 216 -10.90 -1.37 -8.53
CA THR A 216 -9.87 -1.42 -7.48
C THR A 216 -9.86 -2.78 -6.81
N GLU A 217 -11.01 -3.33 -6.45
CA GLU A 217 -11.16 -4.67 -5.85
C GLU A 217 -10.86 -5.80 -6.84
N ASP A 218 -10.64 -5.46 -8.12
CA ASP A 218 -10.28 -6.41 -9.17
C ASP A 218 -11.29 -7.56 -9.34
N LEU A 219 -12.57 -7.26 -9.16
CA LEU A 219 -13.64 -8.25 -9.30
C LEU A 219 -13.61 -8.89 -10.69
N PHE A 220 -13.47 -8.10 -11.75
CA PHE A 220 -13.43 -8.54 -13.13
C PHE A 220 -12.05 -8.48 -13.78
N THR A 221 -11.89 -9.34 -14.81
CA THR A 221 -10.70 -9.38 -15.65
C THR A 221 -11.08 -9.29 -17.13
N GLY A 222 -10.10 -9.21 -18.03
CA GLY A 222 -10.30 -9.27 -19.46
C GLY A 222 -11.24 -8.19 -20.01
N ASP A 223 -12.22 -8.60 -20.80
CA ASP A 223 -13.10 -7.65 -21.52
C ASP A 223 -14.08 -6.94 -20.59
N LYS A 224 -14.62 -7.58 -19.56
CA LYS A 224 -15.50 -6.93 -18.57
C LYS A 224 -14.80 -5.77 -17.86
N ARG A 225 -13.50 -5.95 -17.49
CA ARG A 225 -12.72 -4.88 -16.91
C ARG A 225 -12.55 -3.69 -17.87
N LYS A 226 -12.19 -3.96 -19.14
CA LYS A 226 -12.06 -2.92 -20.19
C LYS A 226 -13.38 -2.18 -20.44
N THR A 227 -14.50 -2.92 -20.42
CA THR A 227 -15.84 -2.34 -20.52
C THR A 227 -16.12 -1.37 -19.38
N LEU A 228 -15.84 -1.75 -18.12
CA LEU A 228 -15.99 -0.88 -16.97
C LEU A 228 -15.09 0.36 -17.04
N GLU A 229 -13.85 0.23 -17.49
CA GLU A 229 -12.92 1.35 -17.70
C GLU A 229 -13.50 2.33 -18.76
N SER A 230 -14.07 1.80 -19.84
CA SER A 230 -14.77 2.60 -20.86
C SER A 230 -16.02 3.31 -20.30
N PHE A 231 -16.82 2.63 -19.51
CA PHE A 231 -18.02 3.18 -18.87
C PHE A 231 -17.66 4.34 -17.93
N ARG A 232 -16.59 4.19 -17.14
CA ARG A 232 -16.11 5.22 -16.21
C ARG A 232 -15.77 6.54 -16.88
N GLU A 233 -15.24 6.49 -18.09
CA GLU A 233 -14.79 7.69 -18.82
C GLU A 233 -15.88 8.33 -19.67
N ASN A 234 -17.03 7.67 -19.88
CA ASN A 234 -18.10 8.12 -20.76
C ASN A 234 -19.32 8.63 -19.97
N ASN A 235 -19.50 9.96 -19.97
CA ASN A 235 -20.61 10.61 -19.25
C ASN A 235 -22.01 10.24 -19.76
N VAL A 236 -22.16 9.87 -21.05
CA VAL A 236 -23.44 9.45 -21.61
C VAL A 236 -23.82 8.09 -21.06
N ILE A 237 -22.88 7.14 -21.09
CA ILE A 237 -23.09 5.81 -20.52
C ILE A 237 -23.37 5.89 -19.02
N LEU A 238 -22.62 6.74 -18.28
CA LEU A 238 -22.88 6.93 -16.84
C LEU A 238 -24.29 7.47 -16.56
N SER A 239 -24.86 8.27 -17.46
CA SER A 239 -26.26 8.73 -17.33
C SER A 239 -27.26 7.63 -17.61
N GLU A 240 -27.02 6.79 -18.62
CA GLU A 240 -27.85 5.60 -18.88
C GLU A 240 -27.80 4.60 -17.72
N LEU A 241 -26.61 4.32 -17.21
CA LEU A 241 -26.44 3.45 -16.03
C LEU A 241 -27.16 4.01 -14.81
N GLU A 242 -27.12 5.35 -14.58
CA GLU A 242 -27.89 6.00 -13.51
C GLU A 242 -29.39 5.67 -13.61
N ASP A 243 -29.96 5.77 -14.82
CA ASP A 243 -31.39 5.51 -15.06
C ASP A 243 -31.72 4.03 -14.90
N VAL A 244 -30.92 3.11 -15.46
CA VAL A 244 -31.10 1.66 -15.33
C VAL A 244 -31.01 1.23 -13.86
N ILE A 245 -29.98 1.64 -13.14
CA ILE A 245 -29.78 1.28 -11.73
C ILE A 245 -30.93 1.84 -10.86
N ARG A 246 -31.44 3.03 -11.17
CA ARG A 246 -32.61 3.59 -10.47
C ARG A 246 -33.84 2.71 -10.69
N SER A 247 -34.09 2.25 -11.92
CA SER A 247 -35.19 1.33 -12.23
C SER A 247 -35.06 0.01 -11.48
N GLU A 248 -33.88 -0.60 -11.47
CA GLU A 248 -33.59 -1.83 -10.70
C GLU A 248 -33.82 -1.65 -9.21
N LEU A 249 -33.41 -0.51 -8.62
CA LEU A 249 -33.66 -0.22 -7.20
C LEU A 249 -35.14 -0.04 -6.86
N GLU A 250 -35.99 0.42 -7.80
CA GLU A 250 -37.44 0.51 -7.61
C GLU A 250 -38.10 -0.87 -7.50
N THR A 251 -37.54 -1.86 -8.20
CA THR A 251 -38.02 -3.26 -8.22
C THR A 251 -37.14 -4.21 -7.39
N ILE A 252 -36.29 -3.71 -6.53
CA ILE A 252 -35.30 -4.50 -5.77
C ILE A 252 -35.90 -5.63 -4.92
N ASP A 253 -37.17 -5.55 -4.59
CA ASP A 253 -37.88 -6.60 -3.85
C ASP A 253 -37.92 -7.93 -4.58
N ASP A 254 -38.00 -7.86 -5.91
CA ASP A 254 -38.09 -9.01 -6.81
C ASP A 254 -36.70 -9.42 -7.34
N TRP A 255 -35.65 -8.69 -6.98
CA TRP A 255 -34.28 -8.99 -7.43
C TRP A 255 -33.86 -10.39 -6.97
N ASP A 256 -33.36 -11.18 -7.90
CA ASP A 256 -32.71 -12.48 -7.67
C ASP A 256 -31.60 -12.66 -8.72
N TRP A 257 -30.66 -13.56 -8.48
CA TRP A 257 -29.70 -13.94 -9.50
C TRP A 257 -30.43 -14.52 -10.73
N GLU A 258 -29.92 -14.21 -11.92
CA GLU A 258 -30.43 -14.81 -13.14
C GLU A 258 -30.41 -16.34 -13.07
N ASN A 259 -31.30 -17.01 -13.89
CA ASN A 259 -31.41 -18.47 -13.87
C ASN A 259 -30.15 -19.23 -14.32
N GLN A 260 -29.08 -18.52 -14.72
CA GLN A 260 -27.79 -19.11 -15.06
C GLN A 260 -26.88 -19.12 -13.85
N PRO A 261 -26.12 -20.22 -13.61
CA PRO A 261 -25.18 -20.26 -12.52
C PRO A 261 -24.02 -19.29 -12.76
N LEU A 262 -23.55 -18.62 -11.70
CA LEU A 262 -22.40 -17.75 -11.76
C LEU A 262 -21.11 -18.55 -11.94
N VAL A 263 -20.27 -18.09 -12.85
CA VAL A 263 -18.97 -18.72 -13.09
C VAL A 263 -17.99 -18.25 -12.00
N LEU A 264 -17.26 -19.18 -11.41
CA LEU A 264 -16.24 -18.90 -10.40
C LEU A 264 -14.85 -19.00 -11.01
N HIS A 265 -14.11 -17.91 -10.97
CA HIS A 265 -12.73 -17.84 -11.43
C HIS A 265 -11.76 -17.93 -10.26
N VAL A 266 -10.77 -18.83 -10.40
CA VAL A 266 -9.68 -18.96 -9.44
C VAL A 266 -8.50 -18.10 -9.91
N ARG A 267 -7.92 -17.30 -9.01
CA ARG A 267 -6.78 -16.42 -9.34
C ARG A 267 -5.72 -16.51 -8.27
N ARG A 268 -4.47 -16.64 -8.72
CA ARG A 268 -3.30 -16.61 -7.84
C ARG A 268 -2.94 -15.17 -7.46
N HIS A 269 -2.53 -14.95 -6.24
CA HIS A 269 -2.05 -13.69 -5.70
C HIS A 269 -0.53 -13.69 -5.54
N ILE A 270 0.06 -12.51 -5.30
CA ILE A 270 1.51 -12.31 -5.17
C ILE A 270 2.15 -13.19 -4.08
N ASN A 271 1.40 -13.53 -3.04
CA ASN A 271 1.84 -14.41 -1.94
C ASN A 271 1.65 -15.91 -2.24
N GLY A 272 1.36 -16.29 -3.48
CA GLY A 272 1.13 -17.66 -3.92
C GLY A 272 -0.25 -18.23 -3.59
N LYS A 273 -1.10 -17.55 -2.80
CA LYS A 273 -2.42 -18.03 -2.42
C LYS A 273 -3.45 -17.83 -3.52
N TYR A 274 -4.44 -18.73 -3.58
CA TYR A 274 -5.53 -18.67 -4.54
C TYR A 274 -6.78 -18.02 -3.93
N ARG A 275 -7.50 -17.26 -4.74
CA ARG A 275 -8.75 -16.62 -4.38
C ARG A 275 -9.82 -16.86 -5.43
N PHE A 276 -11.09 -16.86 -4.99
CA PHE A 276 -12.24 -17.30 -5.76
C PHE A 276 -13.18 -16.12 -6.01
N TYR A 277 -13.31 -15.73 -7.29
CA TYR A 277 -14.09 -14.57 -7.71
C TYR A 277 -15.31 -15.00 -8.52
N MET A 278 -16.46 -14.47 -8.20
CA MET A 278 -17.67 -14.64 -9.01
C MET A 278 -17.61 -13.77 -10.26
N ASP A 279 -18.07 -14.28 -11.38
CA ASP A 279 -18.17 -13.56 -12.66
C ASP A 279 -19.62 -13.23 -12.99
N GLU A 280 -20.16 -12.25 -12.28
CA GLU A 280 -21.51 -11.74 -12.45
C GLU A 280 -21.63 -10.77 -13.63
N GLU A 281 -22.84 -10.35 -13.95
CA GLU A 281 -23.11 -9.32 -14.96
C GLU A 281 -22.65 -7.93 -14.46
N ILE A 282 -22.17 -7.08 -15.38
CA ILE A 282 -21.59 -5.77 -15.03
C ILE A 282 -22.61 -4.86 -14.34
N ILE A 283 -23.87 -4.86 -14.80
CA ILE A 283 -24.93 -4.02 -14.23
C ILE A 283 -25.28 -4.49 -12.82
N GLU A 284 -25.39 -5.80 -12.62
CA GLU A 284 -25.62 -6.40 -11.30
C GLU A 284 -24.49 -6.07 -10.33
N ALA A 285 -23.23 -6.18 -10.77
CA ALA A 285 -22.07 -5.81 -9.96
C ALA A 285 -22.12 -4.34 -9.52
N ILE A 286 -22.49 -3.42 -10.44
CA ILE A 286 -22.61 -1.98 -10.11
C ILE A 286 -23.77 -1.76 -9.14
N LEU A 287 -24.91 -2.41 -9.33
CA LEU A 287 -26.08 -2.34 -8.44
C LEU A 287 -25.72 -2.80 -7.03
N LEU A 288 -25.17 -4.01 -6.91
CA LEU A 288 -24.78 -4.60 -5.62
C LEU A 288 -23.69 -3.77 -4.92
N GLN A 289 -22.74 -3.22 -5.68
CA GLN A 289 -21.70 -2.34 -5.15
C GLN A 289 -22.29 -1.04 -4.58
N LEU A 290 -23.23 -0.42 -5.28
CA LEU A 290 -23.93 0.78 -4.80
C LEU A 290 -24.74 0.50 -3.53
N ILE A 291 -25.46 -0.61 -3.49
CA ILE A 291 -26.21 -1.05 -2.30
C ILE A 291 -25.24 -1.25 -1.12
N GLY A 292 -24.15 -1.96 -1.37
CA GLY A 292 -23.13 -2.22 -0.36
C GLY A 292 -22.49 -0.96 0.19
N MET A 293 -22.10 -0.02 -0.67
CA MET A 293 -21.53 1.28 -0.27
C MET A 293 -22.54 2.11 0.55
N ALA A 294 -23.81 2.11 0.17
CA ALA A 294 -24.85 2.84 0.88
C ALA A 294 -25.05 2.28 2.30
N TRP A 295 -25.13 0.96 2.45
CA TRP A 295 -25.22 0.30 3.74
C TRP A 295 -23.96 0.45 4.57
N ALA A 296 -22.79 0.34 3.98
CA ALA A 296 -21.50 0.51 4.65
C ALA A 296 -21.41 1.88 5.36
N LYS A 297 -21.70 2.97 4.64
CA LYS A 297 -21.74 4.33 5.20
C LYS A 297 -22.75 4.46 6.34
N LYS A 298 -23.93 3.88 6.14
CA LYS A 298 -25.01 3.94 7.14
C LYS A 298 -24.65 3.18 8.41
N ILE A 299 -24.13 1.97 8.28
CA ILE A 299 -23.73 1.13 9.42
C ILE A 299 -22.60 1.78 10.21
N ARG A 300 -21.56 2.28 9.55
CA ARG A 300 -20.48 3.01 10.23
C ARG A 300 -21.03 4.17 11.06
N TYR A 301 -21.89 4.99 10.46
CA TYR A 301 -22.56 6.08 11.18
C TYR A 301 -23.39 5.62 12.37
N CYS A 302 -24.15 4.53 12.21
CA CYS A 302 -24.99 3.99 13.28
C CYS A 302 -24.16 3.43 14.45
N PHE A 303 -23.12 2.64 14.16
CA PHE A 303 -22.28 2.06 15.21
C PHE A 303 -21.39 3.09 15.88
N GLN A 304 -21.04 4.18 15.20
CA GLN A 304 -20.34 5.31 15.80
C GLN A 304 -21.16 5.98 16.93
N ILE A 305 -22.49 5.86 16.92
CA ILE A 305 -23.35 6.32 18.03
C ILE A 305 -23.03 5.54 19.31
N ILE A 306 -22.84 4.22 19.24
CA ILE A 306 -22.48 3.39 20.40
C ILE A 306 -21.10 3.78 20.92
N VAL A 307 -20.11 3.88 20.01
CA VAL A 307 -18.72 4.21 20.39
C VAL A 307 -18.57 5.60 20.99
N ASN A 308 -19.38 6.56 20.55
CA ASN A 308 -19.36 7.92 21.08
C ASN A 308 -20.24 8.10 22.32
N SER A 309 -20.95 7.05 22.76
CA SER A 309 -21.80 7.08 23.94
C SER A 309 -21.09 6.50 25.17
N ASP A 310 -21.71 6.67 26.34
CA ASP A 310 -21.26 6.04 27.58
C ASP A 310 -21.32 4.49 27.56
N ALA A 311 -21.96 3.89 26.56
CA ALA A 311 -22.00 2.45 26.34
C ALA A 311 -20.63 1.86 25.95
N TRP A 312 -19.79 2.65 25.31
CA TRP A 312 -18.42 2.26 25.03
C TRP A 312 -17.53 2.63 26.20
N ASN A 313 -17.02 1.63 26.89
CA ASN A 313 -16.15 1.86 28.04
C ASN A 313 -14.85 2.54 27.56
N SER A 314 -14.46 3.61 28.25
CA SER A 314 -13.17 4.23 28.04
C SER A 314 -12.14 3.64 29.01
N SER A 315 -11.07 3.06 28.49
CA SER A 315 -9.99 2.53 29.32
C SER A 315 -9.39 3.65 30.17
N SER A 316 -9.57 3.54 31.47
CA SER A 316 -8.74 4.24 32.45
C SER A 316 -8.29 3.24 33.51
N ASP A 317 -7.18 2.54 33.27
CA ASP A 317 -6.50 1.76 34.32
C ASP A 317 -6.12 2.66 35.51
N VAL A 318 -6.11 3.97 35.32
CA VAL A 318 -5.90 4.99 36.34
C VAL A 318 -7.16 5.84 36.47
N HIS A 319 -8.08 5.41 37.35
CA HIS A 319 -9.18 6.25 37.77
C HIS A 319 -8.63 7.38 38.67
N LEU A 320 -8.33 8.53 38.06
CA LEU A 320 -8.05 9.74 38.80
C LEU A 320 -9.40 10.29 39.31
N THR A 321 -9.56 10.34 40.62
CA THR A 321 -10.75 10.97 41.21
C THR A 321 -10.76 12.47 40.87
N LYS A 322 -11.93 13.11 40.93
CA LYS A 322 -12.02 14.58 40.76
C LYS A 322 -11.10 15.33 41.71
N LYS A 323 -10.89 14.76 42.93
CA LYS A 323 -9.97 15.29 43.92
C LYS A 323 -8.51 15.17 43.44
N ASP A 324 -8.10 14.03 42.92
CA ASP A 324 -6.74 13.83 42.38
C ASP A 324 -6.44 14.74 41.16
N ILE A 325 -7.43 14.94 40.29
CA ILE A 325 -7.31 15.86 39.15
C ILE A 325 -7.10 17.29 39.64
N ARG A 326 -7.96 17.75 40.60
CA ARG A 326 -7.87 19.11 41.16
C ARG A 326 -6.53 19.32 41.88
N ARG A 327 -6.09 18.33 42.69
CA ARG A 327 -4.81 18.35 43.38
C ARG A 327 -3.62 18.44 42.43
N ARG A 328 -3.65 17.69 41.33
CA ARG A 328 -2.59 17.78 40.27
C ARG A 328 -2.59 19.13 39.57
N GLU A 329 -3.74 19.69 39.26
CA GLU A 329 -3.84 21.01 38.61
C GLU A 329 -3.33 22.12 39.55
N GLN A 330 -3.54 22.00 40.83
CA GLN A 330 -3.03 22.92 41.85
C GLN A 330 -1.52 22.82 42.01
N PHE A 331 -0.95 21.61 42.14
CA PHE A 331 0.48 21.42 42.41
C PHE A 331 1.35 21.57 41.14
N LEU A 332 0.86 21.12 40.00
CA LEU A 332 1.64 21.08 38.75
C LEU A 332 1.35 22.27 37.81
N GLY A 333 0.37 23.11 38.20
CA GLY A 333 -0.06 24.25 37.39
C GLY A 333 -1.03 23.88 36.27
N THR A 334 -1.97 24.78 35.97
CA THR A 334 -2.79 24.68 34.76
C THR A 334 -1.93 25.10 33.57
N SER A 335 -1.80 24.25 32.55
CA SER A 335 -1.13 24.64 31.31
C SER A 335 -1.82 25.88 30.69
N THR A 336 -1.07 26.95 30.52
CA THR A 336 -1.57 28.22 29.96
C THR A 336 -1.80 28.20 28.46
N VAL A 337 -1.33 27.17 27.76
CA VAL A 337 -1.49 27.00 26.30
C VAL A 337 -2.68 26.10 26.04
N ARG A 338 -3.77 26.69 25.50
CA ARG A 338 -5.07 26.01 25.27
C ARG A 338 -4.97 24.78 24.36
N GLU A 339 -4.03 24.72 23.45
CA GLU A 339 -3.86 23.61 22.48
C GLU A 339 -3.10 22.39 23.04
N GLU A 340 -2.12 22.59 23.93
CA GLU A 340 -1.34 21.52 24.56
C GLU A 340 -2.02 20.86 25.78
N LYS A 341 -3.12 21.43 26.28
CA LYS A 341 -3.84 20.96 27.50
C LYS A 341 -4.42 19.55 27.37
N ASN A 342 -4.51 19.01 26.17
CA ASN A 342 -5.36 17.85 25.93
C ASN A 342 -4.66 16.62 25.32
N GLU A 343 -3.39 16.66 24.96
CA GLU A 343 -2.69 15.48 24.43
C GLU A 343 -2.12 14.62 25.56
N ASN A 344 -2.62 13.40 25.67
CA ASN A 344 -2.08 12.35 26.54
C ASN A 344 -2.18 11.00 25.82
N ILE A 345 -1.46 9.98 26.31
CA ILE A 345 -1.40 8.66 25.65
C ILE A 345 -2.78 8.04 25.51
N GLN A 346 -3.63 8.12 26.54
CA GLN A 346 -4.99 7.55 26.49
C GLN A 346 -5.84 8.19 25.39
N LYS A 347 -5.80 9.52 25.27
CA LYS A 347 -6.49 10.24 24.19
C LYS A 347 -5.91 9.92 22.82
N LEU A 348 -4.60 9.81 22.70
CA LEU A 348 -3.94 9.43 21.45
C LEU A 348 -4.35 8.02 21.01
N ARG A 349 -4.42 7.05 21.94
CA ARG A 349 -4.96 5.70 21.68
C ARG A 349 -6.41 5.75 21.19
N HIS A 350 -7.26 6.51 21.88
CA HIS A 350 -8.68 6.66 21.52
C HIS A 350 -8.84 7.31 20.13
N LEU A 351 -8.12 8.40 19.86
CA LEU A 351 -8.16 9.07 18.56
C LEU A 351 -7.68 8.14 17.44
N MET A 352 -6.58 7.44 17.67
CA MET A 352 -6.02 6.50 16.68
C MET A 352 -6.97 5.33 16.42
N TYR A 353 -7.58 4.76 17.47
CA TYR A 353 -8.59 3.72 17.33
C TYR A 353 -9.77 4.20 16.48
N ASN A 354 -10.37 5.33 16.81
CA ASN A 354 -11.53 5.86 16.09
C ASN A 354 -11.23 6.27 14.64
N GLN A 355 -10.02 6.77 14.39
CA GLN A 355 -9.66 7.25 13.05
C GLN A 355 -9.16 6.14 12.13
N SER A 356 -8.44 5.16 12.67
CA SER A 356 -7.70 4.20 11.85
C SER A 356 -8.16 2.75 11.97
N TYR A 357 -8.82 2.37 13.07
CA TYR A 357 -9.19 0.97 13.30
C TYR A 357 -10.70 0.73 13.38
N PHE A 358 -11.45 1.66 14.02
CA PHE A 358 -12.88 1.46 14.16
C PHE A 358 -13.59 1.41 12.81
N LEU A 359 -14.09 0.22 12.45
CA LEU A 359 -14.75 -0.03 11.18
C LEU A 359 -13.98 0.55 9.98
N ALA A 360 -12.65 0.40 9.99
CA ALA A 360 -11.77 1.05 9.02
C ALA A 360 -12.03 0.64 7.58
N GLN A 361 -12.62 -0.54 7.37
CA GLN A 361 -13.02 -1.05 6.06
C GLN A 361 -14.31 -0.42 5.53
N LEU A 362 -15.10 0.24 6.39
CA LEU A 362 -16.31 0.94 5.97
C LEU A 362 -16.00 2.43 5.74
N PRO A 363 -16.46 3.03 4.64
CA PRO A 363 -16.25 4.45 4.36
C PRO A 363 -16.96 5.34 5.39
N ASP A 364 -16.35 6.47 5.75
CA ASP A 364 -16.95 7.53 6.56
C ASP A 364 -17.47 8.70 5.71
N SER A 365 -16.96 8.83 4.50
CA SER A 365 -17.26 9.89 3.54
C SER A 365 -17.71 9.33 2.19
N SER A 366 -17.78 10.17 1.18
CA SER A 366 -18.09 9.77 -0.19
C SER A 366 -17.01 8.89 -0.85
N VAL A 367 -15.81 8.87 -0.30
CA VAL A 367 -14.70 8.09 -0.87
C VAL A 367 -14.65 6.73 -0.18
N TYR A 368 -14.97 5.68 -0.90
CA TYR A 368 -14.79 4.29 -0.47
C TYR A 368 -13.36 3.85 -0.82
N ALA A 369 -12.64 3.34 0.16
CA ALA A 369 -11.32 2.76 -0.04
C ALA A 369 -11.41 1.26 0.24
N PRO A 370 -11.61 0.44 -0.81
CA PRO A 370 -11.78 -1.00 -0.65
C PRO A 370 -10.48 -1.68 -0.19
N TYR A 371 -10.66 -2.79 0.53
CA TYR A 371 -9.55 -3.65 0.92
C TYR A 371 -8.99 -4.39 -0.29
N ASN A 372 -7.66 -4.30 -0.47
CA ASN A 372 -6.95 -5.12 -1.44
C ASN A 372 -5.55 -5.43 -0.91
N ASP A 373 -5.20 -6.71 -0.76
CA ASP A 373 -3.87 -7.15 -0.35
C ASP A 373 -2.74 -6.66 -1.27
N ASP A 374 -3.08 -6.36 -2.54
CA ASP A 374 -2.14 -5.85 -3.54
C ASP A 374 -2.04 -4.31 -3.54
N ASP A 375 -2.84 -3.56 -2.74
CA ASP A 375 -2.85 -2.09 -2.73
C ASP A 375 -1.56 -1.48 -2.18
N ASP A 376 -0.81 -2.22 -1.36
CA ASP A 376 0.54 -1.83 -0.92
C ASP A 376 1.50 -1.57 -2.11
N ILE A 377 1.15 -2.09 -3.29
CA ILE A 377 1.96 -2.01 -4.51
C ILE A 377 1.59 -0.79 -5.37
N LYS A 378 0.31 -0.38 -5.38
CA LYS A 378 -0.21 0.66 -6.30
C LYS A 378 -0.08 2.10 -5.79
N SER A 379 0.00 2.31 -4.48
CA SER A 379 -0.17 3.64 -3.88
C SER A 379 0.98 4.62 -4.13
N GLN A 380 2.15 4.16 -4.57
CA GLN A 380 3.32 5.02 -4.73
C GLN A 380 3.56 5.56 -6.15
N ASP A 381 3.00 4.94 -7.20
CA ASP A 381 3.31 5.31 -8.59
C ASP A 381 2.43 6.43 -9.17
N GLN A 382 1.32 6.81 -8.53
CA GLN A 382 0.40 7.80 -9.11
C GLN A 382 0.43 9.18 -8.44
N GLY A 383 1.40 9.49 -7.57
CA GLY A 383 1.49 10.80 -6.91
C GLY A 383 0.31 11.13 -5.99
N ASN A 384 -0.61 10.20 -5.79
CA ASN A 384 -1.74 10.32 -4.89
C ASN A 384 -1.35 9.83 -3.48
N LYS A 385 -2.07 10.32 -2.48
CA LYS A 385 -1.92 9.91 -1.09
C LYS A 385 -1.84 8.38 -0.98
N PRO A 386 -1.01 7.83 -0.06
CA PRO A 386 -0.93 6.39 0.15
C PRO A 386 -2.33 5.81 0.36
N SER A 387 -2.56 4.57 -0.10
CA SER A 387 -3.84 3.92 0.15
C SER A 387 -4.04 3.84 1.66
N PRO A 388 -5.24 4.08 2.18
CA PRO A 388 -5.52 3.97 3.62
C PRO A 388 -5.10 2.60 4.17
N THR A 389 -5.18 1.57 3.38
CA THR A 389 -4.91 0.16 3.70
C THR A 389 -3.44 -0.11 4.02
N GLY A 390 -2.52 0.26 3.13
CA GLY A 390 -1.08 0.07 3.36
C GLY A 390 -0.58 0.90 4.54
N SER A 391 -1.13 2.10 4.71
CA SER A 391 -0.86 2.97 5.86
C SER A 391 -1.29 2.31 7.18
N ILE A 392 -2.44 1.59 7.23
CA ILE A 392 -2.94 0.94 8.46
C ILE A 392 -2.07 -0.25 8.86
N LYS A 393 -1.63 -1.10 7.92
CA LYS A 393 -0.72 -2.23 8.24
C LYS A 393 0.57 -1.72 8.90
N HIS A 394 1.22 -0.72 8.30
CA HIS A 394 2.44 -0.14 8.88
C HIS A 394 2.17 0.62 10.18
N LEU A 395 1.02 1.28 10.31
CA LEU A 395 0.58 1.89 11.56
C LEU A 395 0.43 0.84 12.66
N THR A 396 -0.16 -0.31 12.34
CA THR A 396 -0.33 -1.44 13.27
C THR A 396 1.02 -1.94 13.78
N LEU A 397 2.01 -2.14 12.92
CA LEU A 397 3.36 -2.53 13.34
C LEU A 397 3.99 -1.49 14.26
N ARG A 398 3.90 -0.19 13.92
CA ARG A 398 4.42 0.89 14.77
C ARG A 398 3.67 0.96 16.11
N LEU A 399 2.36 0.78 16.09
CA LEU A 399 1.53 0.80 17.29
C LEU A 399 1.90 -0.35 18.24
N ILE A 400 1.93 -1.60 17.74
CA ILE A 400 2.30 -2.78 18.53
C ILE A 400 3.68 -2.56 19.16
N THR A 401 4.65 -2.15 18.35
CA THR A 401 6.02 -1.90 18.83
C THR A 401 6.05 -0.80 19.89
N THR A 402 5.35 0.31 19.66
CA THR A 402 5.27 1.43 20.62
C THR A 402 4.66 0.98 21.94
N GLU A 403 3.55 0.22 21.90
CA GLU A 403 2.88 -0.25 23.09
C GLU A 403 3.73 -1.25 23.88
N LEU A 404 4.39 -2.19 23.21
CA LEU A 404 5.31 -3.12 23.85
C LEU A 404 6.40 -2.39 24.62
N PHE A 405 7.02 -1.37 24.03
CA PHE A 405 8.06 -0.58 24.67
C PHE A 405 7.52 0.30 25.80
N ILE A 406 6.49 1.08 25.55
CA ILE A 406 5.95 2.04 26.53
C ILE A 406 5.36 1.31 27.75
N GLN A 407 4.53 0.27 27.56
CA GLN A 407 3.92 -0.46 28.67
C GLN A 407 4.96 -1.26 29.47
N LYS A 408 5.95 -1.87 28.81
CA LYS A 408 7.08 -2.54 29.47
C LYS A 408 7.80 -1.57 30.43
N HIS A 409 8.05 -0.33 30.03
CA HIS A 409 8.72 0.66 30.87
C HIS A 409 7.83 1.23 31.98
N LEU A 410 6.55 1.46 31.70
CA LEU A 410 5.63 2.05 32.67
C LEU A 410 5.10 1.04 33.71
N HIS A 411 4.81 -0.20 33.26
CA HIS A 411 4.15 -1.21 34.08
C HIS A 411 5.00 -2.44 34.42
N GLY A 412 6.22 -2.51 33.85
CA GLY A 412 7.12 -3.64 34.04
C GLY A 412 6.90 -4.79 33.06
N GLU A 413 5.68 -4.92 32.50
CA GLU A 413 5.31 -5.93 31.50
C GLU A 413 4.38 -5.37 30.41
N CYS A 414 4.40 -6.00 29.27
CA CYS A 414 3.34 -5.90 28.26
C CYS A 414 3.17 -7.27 27.62
N THR A 415 1.94 -7.75 27.57
CA THR A 415 1.55 -8.94 26.84
C THR A 415 0.84 -8.53 25.57
N TYR A 416 1.16 -9.20 24.48
CA TYR A 416 0.53 -9.01 23.18
C TYR A 416 0.08 -10.36 22.66
N PHE A 417 -1.09 -10.43 22.04
CA PHE A 417 -1.49 -11.55 21.21
C PHE A 417 -2.01 -11.11 19.87
N GLN A 418 -1.82 -11.98 18.89
CA GLN A 418 -2.43 -11.89 17.56
C GLN A 418 -3.18 -13.15 17.23
N THR A 419 -4.18 -13.03 16.37
CA THR A 419 -4.90 -14.15 15.77
C THR A 419 -5.59 -13.72 14.48
N ASP A 420 -6.07 -14.69 13.73
CA ASP A 420 -6.81 -14.53 12.49
C ASP A 420 -7.92 -15.59 12.45
N PHE A 421 -8.99 -15.32 11.74
CA PHE A 421 -10.03 -16.34 11.53
C PHE A 421 -9.63 -17.31 10.42
N LYS A 422 -9.94 -18.57 10.60
CA LYS A 422 -9.74 -19.60 9.57
C LYS A 422 -10.78 -19.41 8.47
N TRP A 423 -10.35 -18.96 7.28
CA TRP A 423 -11.23 -18.76 6.13
C TRP A 423 -12.42 -17.83 6.46
N PHE A 424 -12.20 -16.68 7.05
CA PHE A 424 -13.26 -15.80 7.57
C PHE A 424 -14.43 -15.63 6.59
N GLY A 425 -14.21 -15.02 5.42
CA GLY A 425 -15.26 -14.80 4.44
C GLY A 425 -16.03 -16.08 4.06
N PRO A 426 -15.36 -17.14 3.56
CA PRO A 426 -16.01 -18.41 3.22
C PRO A 426 -16.66 -19.14 4.41
N SER A 427 -16.21 -18.89 5.65
CA SER A 427 -16.68 -19.65 6.82
C SER A 427 -17.89 -19.06 7.54
N ILE A 428 -18.31 -17.83 7.25
CA ILE A 428 -19.42 -17.16 7.93
C ILE A 428 -20.73 -17.92 7.66
N PRO A 429 -21.45 -18.41 8.73
CA PRO A 429 -22.75 -19.04 8.55
C PRO A 429 -23.82 -18.00 8.18
N HIS A 430 -24.65 -18.28 7.18
CA HIS A 430 -25.74 -17.37 6.78
C HIS A 430 -26.77 -17.17 7.91
N ASP A 431 -27.02 -18.22 8.71
CA ASP A 431 -27.93 -18.15 9.86
C ASP A 431 -27.40 -17.19 10.94
N THR A 432 -26.08 -17.18 11.20
CA THR A 432 -25.42 -16.23 12.12
C THR A 432 -25.61 -14.80 11.61
N LEU A 433 -25.29 -14.56 10.34
CA LEU A 433 -25.40 -13.24 9.76
C LEU A 433 -26.85 -12.72 9.81
N SER A 434 -27.84 -13.54 9.39
CA SER A 434 -29.23 -13.15 9.38
C SER A 434 -29.76 -12.86 10.81
N THR A 435 -29.30 -13.61 11.82
CA THR A 435 -29.66 -13.39 13.22
C THR A 435 -29.11 -12.07 13.75
N VAL A 436 -27.82 -11.77 13.46
CA VAL A 436 -27.20 -10.50 13.83
C VAL A 436 -27.87 -9.31 13.15
N LEU A 437 -28.17 -9.42 11.85
CA LEU A 437 -28.90 -8.37 11.13
C LEU A 437 -30.28 -8.09 11.72
N ARG A 438 -31.06 -9.15 12.06
CA ARG A 438 -32.36 -9.00 12.73
C ARG A 438 -32.23 -8.40 14.11
N PHE A 439 -31.19 -8.74 14.87
CA PHE A 439 -30.94 -8.14 16.19
C PHE A 439 -30.75 -6.61 16.09
N PHE A 440 -30.07 -6.11 15.07
CA PHE A 440 -29.94 -4.68 14.80
C PHE A 440 -31.12 -4.06 14.05
N HIS A 441 -32.25 -4.76 13.93
CA HIS A 441 -33.50 -4.31 13.30
C HIS A 441 -33.36 -3.95 11.82
N PHE A 442 -32.54 -4.70 11.06
CA PHE A 442 -32.64 -4.63 9.60
C PHE A 442 -34.03 -5.12 9.16
N PRO A 443 -34.74 -4.37 8.29
CA PRO A 443 -36.03 -4.81 7.81
C PRO A 443 -35.94 -6.15 7.09
N GLU A 444 -36.94 -7.01 7.28
CA GLU A 444 -36.98 -8.39 6.74
C GLU A 444 -36.88 -8.41 5.20
N LYS A 445 -37.36 -7.35 4.53
CA LYS A 445 -37.13 -7.10 3.10
C LYS A 445 -35.64 -7.17 2.73
N TRP A 446 -34.80 -6.42 3.43
CA TRP A 446 -33.36 -6.38 3.16
C TRP A 446 -32.66 -7.67 3.59
N VAL A 447 -33.09 -8.29 4.68
CA VAL A 447 -32.53 -9.60 5.10
C VAL A 447 -32.76 -10.65 4.01
N ARG A 448 -33.94 -10.64 3.35
CA ARG A 448 -34.21 -11.55 2.21
C ARG A 448 -33.36 -11.25 0.99
N ILE A 449 -33.20 -9.96 0.62
CA ILE A 449 -32.33 -9.55 -0.52
C ILE A 449 -30.89 -9.98 -0.25
N PHE A 450 -30.38 -9.75 0.95
CA PHE A 450 -29.03 -10.18 1.35
C PHE A 450 -28.89 -11.71 1.33
N GLY A 451 -29.93 -12.44 1.74
CA GLY A 451 -29.94 -13.90 1.62
C GLY A 451 -29.81 -14.37 0.17
N ARG A 452 -30.54 -13.76 -0.79
CA ARG A 452 -30.41 -14.08 -2.22
C ARG A 452 -28.99 -13.77 -2.72
N PHE A 453 -28.43 -12.60 -2.35
CA PHE A 453 -27.04 -12.25 -2.69
C PHE A 453 -26.04 -13.29 -2.21
N LEU A 454 -26.24 -13.86 -1.03
CA LEU A 454 -25.34 -14.84 -0.43
C LEU A 454 -25.46 -16.26 -1.02
N GLU A 455 -26.59 -16.58 -1.64
CA GLU A 455 -26.95 -17.94 -2.05
C GLU A 455 -27.04 -18.16 -3.58
N PRO A 456 -26.08 -17.67 -4.40
CA PRO A 456 -26.08 -17.93 -5.83
C PRO A 456 -25.83 -19.41 -6.13
N ASP A 457 -26.31 -19.85 -7.28
CA ASP A 457 -25.84 -21.08 -7.91
C ASP A 457 -24.50 -20.84 -8.60
N ILE A 458 -23.54 -21.70 -8.39
CA ILE A 458 -22.15 -21.53 -8.82
C ILE A 458 -21.67 -22.73 -9.63
N VAL A 459 -20.77 -22.43 -10.62
CA VAL A 459 -19.97 -23.42 -11.37
C VAL A 459 -18.54 -22.95 -11.49
N PHE A 460 -17.57 -23.84 -11.47
CA PHE A 460 -16.17 -23.47 -11.70
C PHE A 460 -15.87 -23.31 -13.19
N ALA A 461 -15.07 -22.30 -13.55
CA ALA A 461 -14.71 -22.03 -14.94
C ALA A 461 -13.93 -23.20 -15.61
N GLU A 462 -13.16 -23.94 -14.79
CA GLU A 462 -12.25 -25.01 -15.25
C GLU A 462 -12.96 -26.35 -15.48
N GLU A 463 -14.20 -26.52 -15.00
CA GLU A 463 -14.94 -27.78 -15.15
C GLU A 463 -15.57 -27.88 -16.54
N SER A 464 -14.96 -28.70 -17.42
CA SER A 464 -15.48 -28.99 -18.75
C SER A 464 -16.70 -29.91 -18.71
N SER A 465 -17.70 -29.62 -19.54
CA SER A 465 -18.83 -30.41 -20.04
C SER A 465 -19.90 -30.98 -19.08
N ASP A 466 -19.64 -31.31 -17.83
CA ASP A 466 -20.66 -31.70 -16.83
C ASP A 466 -20.65 -30.69 -15.66
N LYS A 467 -21.00 -29.43 -15.98
CA LYS A 467 -21.05 -28.32 -15.01
C LYS A 467 -22.01 -28.65 -13.87
N LYS A 468 -21.49 -29.16 -12.77
CA LYS A 468 -22.27 -29.47 -11.58
C LYS A 468 -22.66 -28.15 -10.90
N ARG A 469 -23.88 -27.70 -11.20
CA ARG A 469 -24.48 -26.53 -10.55
C ARG A 469 -24.66 -26.82 -9.06
N ARG A 470 -24.09 -25.97 -8.20
CA ARG A 470 -24.19 -26.10 -6.73
C ARG A 470 -24.55 -24.77 -6.11
N LYS A 471 -25.52 -24.77 -5.20
CA LYS A 471 -25.94 -23.58 -4.47
C LYS A 471 -24.97 -23.29 -3.31
N ARG A 472 -24.52 -22.05 -3.18
CA ARG A 472 -23.79 -21.63 -1.99
C ARG A 472 -24.73 -21.62 -0.79
N VAL A 473 -24.28 -22.15 0.33
CA VAL A 473 -25.06 -22.23 1.57
C VAL A 473 -24.32 -21.66 2.79
N ARG A 474 -23.10 -21.20 2.57
CA ARG A 474 -22.23 -20.61 3.61
C ARG A 474 -21.25 -19.63 2.97
N GLY A 475 -20.83 -18.64 3.75
CA GLY A 475 -19.81 -17.67 3.37
C GLY A 475 -20.35 -16.49 2.57
N ILE A 476 -19.49 -15.50 2.41
CA ILE A 476 -19.74 -14.25 1.71
C ILE A 476 -18.90 -14.18 0.42
N PRO A 477 -19.41 -13.60 -0.67
CA PRO A 477 -18.64 -13.42 -1.90
C PRO A 477 -17.48 -12.47 -1.70
N MET A 478 -16.37 -12.70 -2.38
CA MET A 478 -15.20 -11.83 -2.34
C MET A 478 -15.40 -10.56 -3.18
N SER A 479 -14.73 -9.47 -2.79
CA SER A 479 -14.67 -8.21 -3.56
C SER A 479 -16.01 -7.52 -3.78
N HIS A 480 -16.87 -7.52 -2.75
CA HIS A 480 -18.14 -6.82 -2.73
C HIS A 480 -18.28 -5.96 -1.48
N ALA A 481 -18.72 -4.72 -1.62
CA ALA A 481 -18.94 -3.83 -0.47
C ALA A 481 -19.98 -4.38 0.53
N LEU A 482 -20.97 -5.15 0.07
CA LEU A 482 -21.91 -5.88 0.94
C LEU A 482 -21.19 -6.90 1.82
N SER A 483 -20.27 -7.67 1.26
CA SER A 483 -19.51 -8.69 2.00
C SER A 483 -18.63 -8.05 3.08
N THR A 484 -17.94 -6.97 2.74
CA THR A 484 -17.16 -6.18 3.71
C THR A 484 -18.08 -5.65 4.82
N THR A 485 -19.26 -5.13 4.45
CA THR A 485 -20.25 -4.62 5.43
C THR A 485 -20.72 -5.71 6.38
N PHE A 486 -21.01 -6.92 5.88
CA PHE A 486 -21.45 -8.05 6.71
C PHE A 486 -20.34 -8.53 7.65
N GLY A 487 -19.12 -8.64 7.16
CA GLY A 487 -17.96 -8.96 7.99
C GLY A 487 -17.77 -7.95 9.12
N GLU A 488 -17.83 -6.64 8.80
CA GLU A 488 -17.65 -5.58 9.79
C GLU A 488 -18.81 -5.47 10.80
N ILE A 489 -20.05 -5.78 10.41
CA ILE A 489 -21.18 -5.86 11.35
C ILE A 489 -20.93 -6.98 12.38
N LEU A 490 -20.49 -8.14 11.92
CA LEU A 490 -20.20 -9.28 12.77
C LEU A 490 -19.02 -9.00 13.71
N LEU A 491 -17.95 -8.43 13.18
CA LEU A 491 -16.74 -8.11 13.94
C LEU A 491 -16.94 -6.93 14.91
N PHE A 492 -17.89 -6.02 14.65
CA PHE A 492 -18.27 -4.98 15.61
C PHE A 492 -18.82 -5.58 16.93
N VAL A 493 -19.58 -6.68 16.82
CA VAL A 493 -20.05 -7.40 18.03
C VAL A 493 -18.86 -7.90 18.85
N LEU A 494 -17.81 -8.40 18.20
CA LEU A 494 -16.57 -8.80 18.89
C LEU A 494 -15.84 -7.61 19.51
N ASP A 495 -15.68 -6.50 18.77
CA ASP A 495 -15.04 -5.28 19.28
C ASP A 495 -15.74 -4.79 20.56
N PHE A 496 -17.07 -4.76 20.54
CA PHE A 496 -17.88 -4.37 21.68
C PHE A 496 -17.75 -5.35 22.85
N ALA A 497 -17.77 -6.67 22.57
CA ALA A 497 -17.63 -7.69 23.61
C ALA A 497 -16.29 -7.58 24.34
N VAL A 498 -15.19 -7.41 23.60
CA VAL A 498 -13.86 -7.24 24.19
C VAL A 498 -13.76 -5.93 24.97
N ASN A 499 -14.29 -4.83 24.46
CA ASN A 499 -14.32 -3.54 25.16
C ASN A 499 -15.05 -3.66 26.50
N GLN A 500 -16.22 -4.32 26.53
CA GLN A 500 -16.99 -4.51 27.78
C GLN A 500 -16.25 -5.41 28.77
N ALA A 501 -15.74 -6.56 28.33
CA ALA A 501 -15.08 -7.55 29.18
C ALA A 501 -13.77 -7.02 29.78
N THR A 502 -13.04 -6.15 29.07
CA THR A 502 -11.75 -5.61 29.50
C THR A 502 -11.83 -4.21 30.11
N ASN A 503 -13.04 -3.70 30.40
CA ASN A 503 -13.29 -2.36 30.97
C ASN A 503 -12.68 -1.23 30.11
N GLY A 504 -12.82 -1.32 28.77
CA GLY A 504 -12.53 -0.22 27.86
C GLY A 504 -11.23 -0.36 27.05
N LEU A 505 -10.54 -1.48 27.11
CA LEU A 505 -9.47 -1.74 26.15
C LEU A 505 -10.08 -2.05 24.78
N ASN A 506 -9.39 -1.61 23.71
CA ASN A 506 -9.85 -1.76 22.36
C ASN A 506 -9.14 -2.93 21.67
N LEU A 507 -9.89 -3.64 20.83
CA LEU A 507 -9.37 -4.65 19.93
C LEU A 507 -8.91 -3.95 18.66
N TYR A 508 -7.61 -3.97 18.37
CA TYR A 508 -7.05 -3.40 17.14
C TYR A 508 -7.11 -4.47 16.06
N ARG A 509 -7.81 -4.20 14.98
CA ARG A 509 -7.96 -5.14 13.89
C ARG A 509 -7.94 -4.46 12.53
N PHE A 510 -7.45 -5.19 11.57
CA PHE A 510 -7.58 -4.86 10.18
C PHE A 510 -8.39 -5.98 9.52
N HIS A 511 -9.72 -5.75 9.39
CA HIS A 511 -10.69 -6.77 9.05
C HIS A 511 -10.62 -7.95 10.01
N ASP A 512 -10.23 -9.15 9.55
CA ASP A 512 -10.12 -10.38 10.34
C ASP A 512 -8.75 -10.59 11.02
N ASP A 513 -7.73 -9.84 10.68
CA ASP A 513 -6.44 -9.81 11.39
C ASP A 513 -6.58 -9.05 12.71
N ILE A 514 -6.44 -9.74 13.83
CA ILE A 514 -6.70 -9.26 15.19
C ILE A 514 -5.42 -9.07 15.97
N HIS A 515 -5.30 -7.93 16.66
CA HIS A 515 -4.18 -7.56 17.52
C HIS A 515 -4.71 -7.01 18.85
N PHE A 516 -4.13 -7.47 19.96
CA PHE A 516 -4.49 -6.98 21.28
C PHE A 516 -3.25 -6.93 22.18
N PHE A 517 -3.10 -5.87 22.95
CA PHE A 517 -1.98 -5.67 23.87
C PHE A 517 -2.45 -5.04 25.18
N GLY A 518 -1.73 -5.34 26.24
CA GLY A 518 -2.03 -4.84 27.58
C GLY A 518 -1.33 -5.65 28.66
N ARG A 519 -1.83 -5.57 29.87
CA ARG A 519 -1.38 -6.45 30.95
C ARG A 519 -1.85 -7.89 30.69
N GLN A 520 -1.07 -8.87 31.12
CA GLN A 520 -1.37 -10.28 30.88
C GLN A 520 -2.80 -10.67 31.28
N LYS A 521 -3.29 -10.18 32.44
CA LYS A 521 -4.65 -10.45 32.90
C LYS A 521 -5.70 -9.96 31.90
N SER A 522 -5.54 -8.77 31.35
CA SER A 522 -6.48 -8.21 30.36
C SER A 522 -6.41 -8.98 29.03
N CYS A 523 -5.22 -9.42 28.62
CA CYS A 523 -5.05 -10.26 27.44
C CYS A 523 -5.75 -11.62 27.58
N VAL A 524 -5.69 -12.25 28.76
CA VAL A 524 -6.41 -13.50 29.04
C VAL A 524 -7.93 -13.29 28.94
N ILE A 525 -8.46 -12.22 29.53
CA ILE A 525 -9.90 -11.91 29.46
C ILE A 525 -10.33 -11.66 28.00
N ALA A 526 -9.56 -10.89 27.26
CA ALA A 526 -9.84 -10.61 25.86
C ALA A 526 -9.82 -11.90 25.01
N TRP A 527 -8.86 -12.77 25.24
CA TRP A 527 -8.74 -14.06 24.54
C TRP A 527 -9.93 -15.00 24.85
N GLU A 528 -10.28 -15.14 26.15
CA GLU A 528 -11.45 -15.95 26.56
C GLU A 528 -12.74 -15.40 25.94
N THR A 529 -12.89 -14.07 25.87
CA THR A 529 -14.04 -13.41 25.24
C THR A 529 -14.08 -13.67 23.72
N LEU A 530 -12.94 -13.60 23.05
CA LEU A 530 -12.81 -13.92 21.64
C LEU A 530 -13.18 -15.38 21.36
N CYS A 531 -12.68 -16.33 22.15
CA CYS A 531 -13.01 -17.75 22.01
C CYS A 531 -14.52 -18.01 22.23
N LYS A 532 -15.14 -17.35 23.21
CA LYS A 532 -16.59 -17.42 23.41
C LYS A 532 -17.36 -16.91 22.21
N PHE A 533 -16.99 -15.74 21.67
CA PHE A 533 -17.59 -15.17 20.47
C PHE A 533 -17.49 -16.11 19.28
N VAL A 534 -16.30 -16.65 19.00
CA VAL A 534 -16.03 -17.56 17.89
C VAL A 534 -16.93 -18.81 17.97
N ASN A 535 -17.03 -19.41 19.15
CA ASN A 535 -17.85 -20.60 19.35
C ASN A 535 -19.35 -20.29 19.15
N VAL A 536 -19.87 -19.18 19.70
CA VAL A 536 -21.29 -18.80 19.57
C VAL A 536 -21.64 -18.47 18.12
N MET A 537 -20.74 -17.76 17.40
CA MET A 537 -21.01 -17.34 16.02
C MET A 537 -20.75 -18.43 14.97
N GLY A 538 -20.27 -19.60 15.36
CA GLY A 538 -19.96 -20.73 14.45
C GLY A 538 -18.75 -20.47 13.55
N LEU A 539 -17.77 -19.69 14.04
CA LEU A 539 -16.50 -19.39 13.37
C LEU A 539 -15.38 -20.27 13.95
N SER A 540 -14.18 -20.15 13.38
CA SER A 540 -12.97 -20.83 13.87
C SER A 540 -11.77 -19.91 13.78
N LEU A 541 -10.88 -20.00 14.77
CA LEU A 541 -9.59 -19.31 14.73
C LEU A 541 -8.56 -20.11 13.92
N ASN A 542 -7.58 -19.41 13.42
CA ASN A 542 -6.43 -20.00 12.74
C ASN A 542 -5.33 -20.27 13.78
N ASP A 543 -5.19 -21.51 14.20
CA ASP A 543 -4.23 -21.91 15.23
C ASP A 543 -2.77 -21.61 14.83
N GLU A 544 -2.44 -21.72 13.54
CA GLU A 544 -1.10 -21.45 13.02
C GLU A 544 -0.71 -19.97 13.08
N LYS A 545 -1.71 -19.07 13.04
CA LYS A 545 -1.53 -17.63 13.15
C LYS A 545 -1.85 -17.07 14.54
N SER A 546 -2.36 -17.90 15.44
CA SER A 546 -2.65 -17.52 16.82
C SER A 546 -1.39 -17.60 17.67
N ALA A 547 -0.97 -16.49 18.24
CA ALA A 547 0.27 -16.40 18.99
C ALA A 547 0.20 -15.34 20.08
N SER A 548 1.00 -15.50 21.13
CA SER A 548 1.17 -14.48 22.16
C SER A 548 2.61 -14.36 22.62
N ILE A 549 2.96 -13.20 23.14
CA ILE A 549 4.25 -12.92 23.76
C ILE A 549 4.10 -11.97 24.95
N THR A 550 4.86 -12.21 26.01
CA THR A 550 4.97 -11.29 27.16
C THR A 550 6.37 -10.72 27.20
N CYS A 551 6.49 -9.41 27.06
CA CYS A 551 7.73 -8.66 27.16
C CYS A 551 7.83 -8.02 28.55
N THR A 552 8.96 -8.21 29.22
CA THR A 552 9.22 -7.66 30.56
C THR A 552 10.46 -6.78 30.56
N ARG A 553 10.52 -5.81 31.46
CA ARG A 553 11.77 -5.07 31.70
C ARG A 553 12.74 -5.93 32.51
N PRO A 554 14.06 -5.67 32.42
CA PRO A 554 15.04 -6.35 33.27
C PRO A 554 14.68 -6.29 34.76
N GLY A 555 14.71 -7.43 35.42
CA GLY A 555 14.38 -7.55 36.85
C GLY A 555 12.90 -7.70 37.18
N PHE A 556 12.00 -7.62 36.19
CA PHE A 556 10.57 -7.92 36.37
C PHE A 556 10.30 -9.36 35.92
N VAL A 557 9.72 -10.19 36.80
CA VAL A 557 9.41 -11.58 36.48
C VAL A 557 7.91 -11.72 36.27
N CYS A 558 7.52 -12.04 35.05
CA CYS A 558 6.16 -12.43 34.67
C CYS A 558 6.24 -13.74 33.86
N GLN A 559 5.56 -14.78 34.31
CA GLN A 559 5.49 -16.03 33.55
C GLN A 559 4.37 -15.93 32.51
N PRO A 560 4.60 -16.33 31.24
CA PRO A 560 3.54 -16.38 30.23
C PRO A 560 2.37 -17.24 30.70
N SER A 561 1.14 -16.80 30.43
CA SER A 561 -0.06 -17.54 30.80
C SER A 561 -0.32 -18.69 29.85
N GLU A 562 -0.56 -19.87 30.37
CA GLU A 562 -0.96 -21.07 29.59
C GLU A 562 -2.34 -20.93 28.92
N LYS A 563 -3.13 -19.92 29.31
CA LYS A 563 -4.45 -19.63 28.73
C LYS A 563 -4.38 -18.87 27.41
N LEU A 564 -3.22 -18.29 27.08
CA LEU A 564 -3.01 -17.57 25.84
C LEU A 564 -2.43 -18.49 24.77
N PRO A 565 -2.64 -18.18 23.46
CA PRO A 565 -2.15 -19.05 22.39
C PRO A 565 -0.63 -19.14 22.40
N ALA A 566 -0.12 -20.38 22.36
CA ALA A 566 1.31 -20.66 22.27
C ALA A 566 1.71 -20.69 20.79
N GLY A 567 2.34 -19.65 20.30
CA GLY A 567 2.79 -19.56 18.90
C GLY A 567 3.86 -18.49 18.75
N ILE A 568 4.35 -18.34 17.53
CA ILE A 568 5.31 -17.29 17.19
C ILE A 568 4.54 -16.11 16.62
N VAL A 569 4.66 -14.96 17.26
CA VAL A 569 4.07 -13.70 16.78
C VAL A 569 4.77 -13.30 15.48
N ARG A 570 3.99 -13.10 14.41
CA ARG A 570 4.49 -12.75 13.06
C ARG A 570 3.81 -11.51 12.51
N TRP A 571 4.56 -10.73 11.76
CA TRP A 571 4.04 -9.63 10.96
C TRP A 571 4.81 -9.57 9.62
N GLY A 572 4.11 -9.80 8.52
CA GLY A 572 4.77 -9.90 7.21
C GLY A 572 5.87 -10.96 7.22
N PHE A 573 7.12 -10.54 6.98
CA PHE A 573 8.31 -11.41 7.06
C PHE A 573 9.06 -11.29 8.38
N LEU A 574 8.44 -10.71 9.39
CA LEU A 574 9.03 -10.54 10.70
C LEU A 574 8.38 -11.46 11.72
N HIS A 575 9.16 -11.86 12.73
CA HIS A 575 8.66 -12.47 13.94
C HIS A 575 9.18 -11.71 15.16
N LEU A 576 8.39 -11.67 16.20
CA LEU A 576 8.72 -10.97 17.43
C LEU A 576 9.42 -11.94 18.42
N SER A 577 10.65 -11.65 18.79
CA SER A 577 11.43 -12.43 19.74
C SER A 577 12.03 -11.50 20.80
N SER A 578 11.76 -11.80 22.08
CA SER A 578 12.28 -11.00 23.21
C SER A 578 12.00 -9.50 23.13
N GLY A 579 10.92 -9.10 22.44
CA GLY A 579 10.52 -7.70 22.24
C GLY A 579 11.18 -7.01 21.05
N GLU A 580 12.01 -7.69 20.28
CA GLU A 580 12.61 -7.19 19.04
C GLU A 580 12.06 -7.93 17.81
N TRP A 581 11.87 -7.21 16.69
CA TRP A 581 11.47 -7.79 15.44
C TRP A 581 12.67 -8.37 14.70
N MET A 582 12.60 -9.66 14.42
CA MET A 582 13.60 -10.43 13.66
C MET A 582 12.96 -10.92 12.36
N VAL A 583 13.78 -11.27 11.36
CA VAL A 583 13.27 -11.82 10.10
C VAL A 583 12.93 -13.30 10.25
N ASP A 584 11.74 -13.69 9.78
CA ASP A 584 11.29 -15.07 9.64
C ASP A 584 11.85 -15.64 8.33
N GLU A 585 12.97 -16.34 8.43
CA GLU A 585 13.71 -16.85 7.26
C GLU A 585 12.92 -17.91 6.47
N ASP A 586 12.10 -18.71 7.14
CA ASP A 586 11.29 -19.74 6.48
C ASP A 586 10.18 -19.11 5.62
N THR A 587 9.47 -18.11 6.17
CA THR A 587 8.46 -17.36 5.43
C THR A 587 9.10 -16.56 4.30
N LEU A 588 10.24 -15.93 4.55
CA LEU A 588 10.99 -15.19 3.53
C LEU A 588 11.41 -16.11 2.37
N LYS A 589 11.97 -17.28 2.67
CA LYS A 589 12.41 -18.26 1.67
C LYS A 589 11.27 -18.72 0.77
N LYS A 590 10.12 -19.07 1.33
CA LYS A 590 8.93 -19.46 0.55
C LYS A 590 8.55 -18.38 -0.47
N ASN A 591 8.58 -17.11 -0.06
CA ASN A 591 8.25 -16.00 -0.94
C ASN A 591 9.37 -15.69 -1.96
N ILE A 592 10.63 -15.95 -1.64
CA ILE A 592 11.74 -15.89 -2.60
C ILE A 592 11.55 -16.95 -3.70
N ASP A 593 11.18 -18.17 -3.33
CA ASP A 593 10.94 -19.26 -4.28
C ASP A 593 9.73 -18.93 -5.18
N GLU A 594 8.66 -18.35 -4.62
CA GLU A 594 7.54 -17.83 -5.41
C GLU A 594 7.97 -16.72 -6.38
N MET A 595 8.75 -15.74 -5.94
CA MET A 595 9.31 -14.70 -6.82
C MET A 595 10.13 -15.30 -7.97
N LYS A 596 11.00 -16.28 -7.67
CA LYS A 596 11.80 -16.97 -8.70
C LYS A 596 10.91 -17.63 -9.74
N PHE A 597 9.89 -18.37 -9.30
CA PHE A 597 8.93 -19.02 -10.19
C PHE A 597 8.24 -18.02 -11.12
N GLN A 598 7.73 -16.91 -10.57
CA GLN A 598 7.06 -15.90 -11.37
C GLN A 598 8.01 -15.17 -12.33
N LEU A 599 9.25 -14.89 -11.91
CA LEU A 599 10.27 -14.29 -12.77
C LEU A 599 10.73 -15.23 -13.90
N GLN A 600 10.86 -16.53 -13.65
CA GLN A 600 11.17 -17.52 -14.67
C GLN A 600 10.07 -17.66 -15.72
N SER A 601 8.81 -17.48 -15.29
CA SER A 601 7.65 -17.49 -16.19
C SER A 601 7.60 -16.27 -17.12
N CYS A 602 8.31 -15.17 -16.78
CA CYS A 602 8.31 -13.94 -17.57
C CYS A 602 9.16 -14.10 -18.84
N GLN A 603 8.50 -14.23 -19.98
CA GLN A 603 9.14 -14.42 -21.28
C GLN A 603 9.73 -13.14 -21.86
N THR A 604 9.27 -11.95 -21.44
CA THR A 604 9.68 -10.66 -21.97
C THR A 604 10.38 -9.79 -20.94
N ILE A 605 11.23 -8.87 -21.40
CA ILE A 605 11.99 -7.98 -20.53
C ILE A 605 11.07 -7.05 -19.73
N PHE A 606 10.06 -6.44 -20.36
CA PHE A 606 9.13 -5.57 -19.63
C PHE A 606 8.27 -6.32 -18.62
N ALA A 607 7.79 -7.53 -18.94
CA ALA A 607 7.06 -8.36 -17.98
C ALA A 607 7.96 -8.75 -16.80
N PHE A 608 9.21 -9.10 -17.06
CA PHE A 608 10.19 -9.42 -16.02
C PHE A 608 10.45 -8.23 -15.09
N ILE A 609 10.67 -7.04 -15.65
CA ILE A 609 10.89 -5.82 -14.85
C ILE A 609 9.64 -5.47 -14.04
N HIS A 610 8.46 -5.60 -14.62
CA HIS A 610 7.20 -5.35 -13.92
C HIS A 610 7.01 -6.31 -12.74
N ALA A 611 7.25 -7.62 -12.95
CA ALA A 611 7.22 -8.63 -11.90
C ALA A 611 8.25 -8.32 -10.81
N TYR A 612 9.50 -8.06 -11.18
CA TYR A 612 10.56 -7.69 -10.23
C TYR A 612 10.18 -6.46 -9.41
N ASN A 613 9.77 -5.37 -10.05
CA ASN A 613 9.39 -4.13 -9.36
C ASN A 613 8.25 -4.37 -8.36
N THR A 614 7.30 -5.23 -8.71
CA THR A 614 6.18 -5.61 -7.86
C THR A 614 6.64 -6.41 -6.66
N TYR A 615 7.45 -7.45 -6.88
CA TYR A 615 7.98 -8.29 -5.79
C TYR A 615 8.91 -7.53 -4.87
N ILE A 616 9.80 -6.68 -5.39
CA ILE A 616 10.73 -5.95 -4.53
C ILE A 616 10.02 -4.93 -3.62
N LYS A 617 8.91 -4.33 -4.10
CA LYS A 617 8.02 -3.53 -3.26
C LYS A 617 7.35 -4.40 -2.19
N PHE A 618 6.83 -5.56 -2.57
CA PHE A 618 6.21 -6.51 -1.66
C PHE A 618 7.17 -6.96 -0.55
N PHE A 619 8.41 -7.35 -0.89
CA PHE A 619 9.44 -7.68 0.11
C PHE A 619 9.73 -6.50 1.03
N ALA A 620 9.94 -5.32 0.46
CA ALA A 620 10.25 -4.14 1.23
C ALA A 620 9.13 -3.71 2.19
N ASN A 621 7.86 -3.93 1.82
CA ASN A 621 6.71 -3.62 2.67
C ASN A 621 6.54 -4.66 3.79
N ASN A 622 6.79 -5.93 3.50
CA ASN A 622 6.66 -7.01 4.50
C ASN A 622 7.87 -7.17 5.43
N LEU A 623 9.00 -6.54 5.14
CA LEU A 623 10.12 -6.38 6.08
C LEU A 623 9.94 -5.23 7.07
N GLY A 624 8.81 -4.52 7.01
CA GLY A 624 8.51 -3.38 7.88
C GLY A 624 8.98 -2.04 7.30
N HIS A 625 8.19 -1.03 7.59
CA HIS A 625 8.48 0.33 7.12
C HIS A 625 9.44 1.03 8.08
N ILE A 626 10.28 1.94 7.58
CA ILE A 626 11.14 2.77 8.42
C ILE A 626 10.26 3.61 9.37
N GLY A 627 10.55 3.56 10.66
CA GLY A 627 9.78 4.28 11.67
C GLY A 627 10.58 4.49 12.96
N TRP A 628 10.20 5.50 13.73
CA TRP A 628 10.83 5.83 14.99
C TRP A 628 10.77 4.68 16.01
N SER A 629 9.64 3.97 16.06
CA SER A 629 9.43 2.84 16.96
C SER A 629 10.24 1.59 16.61
N LEU A 630 10.72 1.47 15.37
CA LEU A 630 11.54 0.34 14.91
C LEU A 630 13.03 0.64 15.02
N GLY A 631 13.42 1.93 14.93
CA GLY A 631 14.79 2.38 15.13
C GLY A 631 15.77 2.08 13.99
N GLN A 632 17.02 2.45 14.21
CA GLN A 632 18.09 2.35 13.22
C GLN A 632 18.47 0.89 12.91
N LYS A 633 18.54 0.06 13.96
CA LYS A 633 18.90 -1.37 13.86
C LYS A 633 17.97 -2.13 12.92
N HIS A 634 16.66 -1.89 13.03
CA HIS A 634 15.67 -2.52 12.16
C HIS A 634 15.80 -2.07 10.69
N ALA A 635 16.04 -0.79 10.45
CA ALA A 635 16.25 -0.28 9.09
C ALA A 635 17.49 -0.92 8.42
N GLN A 636 18.56 -1.12 9.18
CA GLN A 636 19.77 -1.82 8.70
C GLN A 636 19.46 -3.31 8.40
N LEU A 637 18.72 -3.98 9.28
CA LEU A 637 18.27 -5.37 9.09
C LEU A 637 17.45 -5.50 7.81
N ALA A 638 16.48 -4.60 7.57
CA ALA A 638 15.67 -4.63 6.37
C ALA A 638 16.51 -4.47 5.09
N MET A 639 17.50 -3.58 5.08
CA MET A 639 18.42 -3.44 3.95
C MET A 639 19.27 -4.70 3.71
N GLU A 640 19.78 -5.32 4.76
CA GLU A 640 20.57 -6.55 4.67
C GLU A 640 19.75 -7.67 4.02
N TYR A 641 18.52 -7.86 4.48
CA TYR A 641 17.66 -8.92 3.93
C TYR A 641 17.15 -8.63 2.51
N ILE A 642 16.88 -7.39 2.16
CA ILE A 642 16.60 -7.01 0.76
C ILE A 642 17.79 -7.36 -0.15
N SER A 643 19.02 -7.11 0.30
CA SER A 643 20.23 -7.51 -0.44
C SER A 643 20.34 -9.02 -0.58
N LYS A 644 20.08 -9.78 0.49
CA LYS A 644 20.05 -11.25 0.46
C LYS A 644 18.99 -11.79 -0.49
N VAL A 645 17.79 -11.18 -0.54
CA VAL A 645 16.73 -11.55 -1.49
C VAL A 645 17.21 -11.39 -2.92
N GLN A 646 17.77 -10.22 -3.26
CA GLN A 646 18.30 -9.99 -4.61
C GLN A 646 19.40 -11.00 -4.97
N ALA A 647 20.39 -11.17 -4.08
CA ALA A 647 21.49 -12.08 -4.31
C ALA A 647 21.02 -13.53 -4.51
N SER A 648 20.06 -14.01 -3.71
CA SER A 648 19.49 -15.35 -3.86
C SER A 648 18.75 -15.53 -5.17
N VAL A 649 17.87 -14.57 -5.51
CA VAL A 649 17.07 -14.65 -6.74
C VAL A 649 17.95 -14.66 -7.99
N PHE A 650 18.87 -13.70 -8.12
CA PHE A 650 19.68 -13.56 -9.32
C PHE A 650 20.81 -14.59 -9.42
N SER A 651 21.34 -15.07 -8.29
CA SER A 651 22.27 -16.20 -8.29
C SER A 651 21.64 -17.44 -8.90
N ASP A 652 20.42 -17.77 -8.48
CA ASP A 652 19.72 -18.96 -8.97
C ASP A 652 19.29 -18.82 -10.44
N LEU A 653 18.74 -17.65 -10.83
CA LEU A 653 18.32 -17.37 -12.21
C LEU A 653 19.50 -17.37 -13.21
N SER A 654 20.73 -17.09 -12.76
CA SER A 654 21.94 -16.99 -13.58
C SER A 654 22.93 -18.12 -13.39
N ASN A 655 22.61 -19.16 -12.62
CA ASN A 655 23.54 -20.23 -12.23
C ASN A 655 24.83 -19.67 -11.60
N GLY A 656 24.68 -18.75 -10.65
CA GLY A 656 25.77 -18.15 -9.86
C GLY A 656 26.55 -17.03 -10.54
N ARG A 657 26.14 -16.57 -11.75
CA ARG A 657 26.88 -15.52 -12.49
C ARG A 657 26.56 -14.10 -12.03
N HIS A 658 25.35 -13.86 -11.59
CA HIS A 658 24.89 -12.52 -11.20
C HIS A 658 24.22 -12.56 -9.83
N HIS A 659 24.31 -11.45 -9.09
CA HIS A 659 23.70 -11.27 -7.76
C HIS A 659 22.78 -10.03 -7.71
N ASP A 660 22.61 -9.34 -8.84
CA ASP A 660 21.78 -8.14 -8.95
C ASP A 660 21.05 -8.13 -10.31
N ILE A 661 19.95 -7.37 -10.35
CA ILE A 661 19.08 -7.27 -11.53
C ILE A 661 19.78 -6.64 -12.73
N VAL A 662 20.59 -5.58 -12.56
CA VAL A 662 21.17 -4.83 -13.69
C VAL A 662 22.14 -5.68 -14.51
N PRO A 663 23.15 -6.38 -13.93
CA PRO A 663 24.00 -7.28 -14.67
C PRO A 663 23.20 -8.42 -15.35
N TYR A 664 22.20 -8.97 -14.65
CA TYR A 664 21.35 -10.02 -15.20
C TYR A 664 20.57 -9.54 -16.43
N LEU A 665 19.89 -8.39 -16.33
CA LEU A 665 19.14 -7.81 -17.44
C LEU A 665 20.05 -7.41 -18.60
N SER A 666 21.24 -6.86 -18.32
CA SER A 666 22.22 -6.52 -19.36
C SER A 666 22.60 -7.74 -20.20
N ASP A 667 22.91 -8.85 -19.54
CA ASP A 667 23.21 -10.12 -20.22
C ASP A 667 22.01 -10.67 -20.96
N ARG A 668 20.82 -10.63 -20.37
CA ARG A 668 19.59 -11.09 -21.00
C ARG A 668 19.27 -10.30 -22.26
N ILE A 669 19.36 -8.97 -22.21
CA ILE A 669 19.14 -8.08 -23.37
C ILE A 669 20.16 -8.36 -24.48
N LYS A 670 21.43 -8.57 -24.15
CA LYS A 670 22.47 -8.89 -25.13
C LYS A 670 22.29 -10.25 -25.78
N ASN A 671 21.74 -11.23 -25.06
CA ASN A 671 21.56 -12.60 -25.53
C ASN A 671 20.24 -12.84 -26.27
N GLU A 672 19.23 -11.98 -26.07
CA GLU A 672 17.96 -12.08 -26.79
C GLU A 672 18.14 -11.99 -28.30
N THR A 673 17.48 -12.87 -29.04
CA THR A 673 17.68 -13.06 -30.51
C THR A 673 17.41 -11.80 -31.33
N CYS A 674 16.53 -10.95 -30.92
CA CYS A 674 16.22 -9.68 -31.58
C CYS A 674 17.25 -8.56 -31.28
N LEU A 675 18.11 -8.76 -30.26
CA LEU A 675 19.05 -7.75 -29.78
C LEU A 675 20.55 -8.15 -29.96
N ARG A 676 20.83 -9.37 -30.46
CA ARG A 676 22.18 -9.94 -30.60
C ARG A 676 23.18 -9.12 -31.43
N ALA A 677 22.74 -8.11 -32.14
CA ALA A 677 23.60 -7.32 -33.04
C ALA A 677 24.20 -6.05 -32.39
N SER A 678 23.87 -5.70 -31.19
CA SER A 678 24.37 -4.49 -30.52
C SER A 678 25.58 -4.81 -29.64
N SER A 679 26.76 -4.33 -30.01
CA SER A 679 27.97 -4.31 -29.19
C SER A 679 27.94 -3.22 -28.12
N VAL A 680 26.78 -2.59 -27.90
CA VAL A 680 26.58 -1.41 -27.03
C VAL A 680 26.60 -1.84 -25.56
N GLU A 681 27.43 -1.16 -24.79
CA GLU A 681 27.41 -1.25 -23.34
C GLU A 681 26.18 -0.46 -22.80
N LEU A 682 25.25 -1.16 -22.17
CA LEU A 682 24.06 -0.55 -21.61
C LEU A 682 24.41 0.19 -20.31
N PRO A 683 24.22 1.51 -20.26
CA PRO A 683 24.57 2.29 -19.08
C PRO A 683 23.52 2.13 -17.96
N PRO A 684 23.87 2.36 -16.68
CA PRO A 684 22.95 2.26 -15.56
C PRO A 684 21.67 3.12 -15.70
N GLU A 685 21.80 4.29 -16.32
CA GLU A 685 20.68 5.21 -16.61
C GLU A 685 19.58 4.54 -17.42
N PHE A 686 19.96 3.66 -18.37
CA PHE A 686 18.98 2.92 -19.17
C PHE A 686 18.10 2.00 -18.35
N PHE A 687 18.62 1.44 -17.27
CA PHE A 687 17.84 0.56 -16.38
C PHE A 687 16.97 1.36 -15.41
N TYR A 688 17.52 2.39 -14.76
CA TYR A 688 16.86 3.07 -13.65
C TYR A 688 16.01 4.28 -14.03
N PHE A 689 16.30 4.94 -15.16
CA PHE A 689 15.47 6.06 -15.57
C PHE A 689 14.06 5.60 -15.97
N PRO A 690 13.03 6.46 -15.74
CA PRO A 690 11.67 6.13 -16.11
C PRO A 690 11.50 6.00 -17.62
N THR A 691 10.46 5.29 -18.05
CA THR A 691 10.12 5.12 -19.46
C THR A 691 9.91 6.45 -20.19
N THR A 692 9.42 7.48 -19.49
CA THR A 692 9.28 8.86 -19.98
C THR A 692 10.60 9.51 -20.38
N MET A 693 11.71 9.08 -19.79
CA MET A 693 13.07 9.52 -20.11
C MET A 693 13.78 8.58 -21.09
N GLY A 694 13.14 7.47 -21.49
CA GLY A 694 13.72 6.44 -22.38
C GLY A 694 14.40 5.29 -21.64
N GLY A 695 14.22 5.17 -20.33
CA GLY A 695 14.74 4.07 -19.52
C GLY A 695 13.74 2.92 -19.33
N LEU A 696 14.16 1.90 -18.59
CA LEU A 696 13.36 0.69 -18.32
C LEU A 696 12.60 0.75 -16.99
N ASN A 697 12.79 1.78 -16.17
CA ASN A 697 12.13 1.99 -14.88
C ASN A 697 12.32 0.83 -13.88
N VAL A 698 13.53 0.29 -13.78
CA VAL A 698 13.88 -0.71 -12.78
C VAL A 698 13.92 -0.03 -11.40
N HIS A 699 13.22 -0.57 -10.42
CA HIS A 699 13.18 -0.03 -9.07
C HIS A 699 14.41 -0.44 -8.25
N ASN A 700 15.10 0.56 -7.69
CA ASN A 700 16.11 0.31 -6.68
C ASN A 700 15.46 0.25 -5.29
N PRO A 701 15.47 -0.90 -4.60
CA PRO A 701 14.81 -1.04 -3.31
C PRO A 701 15.46 -0.22 -2.19
N PHE A 702 16.73 0.16 -2.36
CA PHE A 702 17.49 0.91 -1.36
C PHE A 702 17.26 2.43 -1.43
N ALA A 703 16.72 2.93 -2.54
CA ALA A 703 16.47 4.36 -2.74
C ALA A 703 15.57 4.95 -1.64
N LYS A 704 14.62 4.16 -1.11
CA LYS A 704 13.74 4.58 -0.02
C LYS A 704 14.42 4.73 1.35
N PHE A 705 15.62 4.16 1.52
CA PHE A 705 16.41 4.27 2.76
C PHE A 705 17.34 5.48 2.77
N LEU A 706 17.53 6.12 1.62
CA LEU A 706 18.45 7.23 1.46
C LEU A 706 18.10 8.40 2.40
N GLY A 707 19.06 8.80 3.23
CA GLY A 707 18.90 9.91 4.17
C GLY A 707 17.95 9.66 5.34
N ARG A 708 17.39 8.46 5.48
CA ARG A 708 16.38 8.15 6.50
C ARG A 708 16.90 7.36 7.70
N ILE A 709 18.04 6.67 7.57
CA ILE A 709 18.58 5.83 8.66
C ILE A 709 19.25 6.69 9.73
N SER A 710 20.07 7.65 9.34
CA SER A 710 20.85 8.44 10.29
C SER A 710 20.03 9.26 11.30
N PRO A 711 18.81 9.77 10.98
CA PRO A 711 17.96 10.44 11.97
C PRO A 711 17.30 9.50 12.97
N LEU A 712 17.16 8.20 12.65
CA LEU A 712 16.49 7.24 13.52
C LEU A 712 17.26 7.03 14.83
N TRP A 713 16.52 6.67 15.86
CA TRP A 713 17.13 6.38 17.16
C TRP A 713 17.92 5.07 17.12
N PRO A 714 19.17 5.08 17.59
CA PRO A 714 19.99 3.86 17.67
C PRO A 714 19.46 2.91 18.76
N ASN A 715 18.94 3.45 19.87
CA ASN A 715 18.37 2.69 20.97
C ASN A 715 17.05 3.30 21.43
N ILE A 716 15.98 2.52 21.34
CA ILE A 716 14.63 2.95 21.68
C ILE A 716 14.43 2.95 23.20
N ASP A 717 14.94 1.94 23.91
CA ASP A 717 14.84 1.84 25.38
C ASP A 717 15.47 3.08 26.06
N GLU A 718 16.69 3.47 25.67
CA GLU A 718 17.34 4.68 26.18
C GLU A 718 16.52 5.96 25.89
N ARG A 719 15.86 6.01 24.74
CA ARG A 719 15.02 7.16 24.39
C ARG A 719 13.80 7.27 25.31
N ILE A 720 13.18 6.14 25.64
CA ILE A 720 12.02 6.08 26.54
C ILE A 720 12.45 6.43 27.97
N GLU A 721 13.55 5.83 28.45
CA GLU A 721 14.12 6.11 29.78
C GLU A 721 14.47 7.59 29.94
N GLY A 722 15.13 8.18 28.94
CA GLY A 722 15.43 9.61 28.91
C GLY A 722 14.16 10.47 28.92
N THR A 723 13.08 10.01 28.32
CA THR A 723 11.77 10.73 28.36
C THR A 723 11.10 10.61 29.71
N ILE A 724 11.16 9.44 30.36
CA ILE A 724 10.66 9.25 31.73
C ILE A 724 11.45 10.15 32.70
N GLU A 725 12.75 10.27 32.51
CA GLU A 725 13.59 11.18 33.31
C GLU A 725 13.22 12.68 33.09
N LEU A 726 12.79 13.05 31.89
CA LEU A 726 12.23 14.41 31.65
C LEU A 726 10.91 14.64 32.41
N GLU A 727 10.04 13.63 32.49
CA GLU A 727 8.85 13.71 33.34
C GLU A 727 9.23 13.83 34.82
N ARG A 728 10.23 13.10 35.29
CA ARG A 728 10.76 13.21 36.66
C ARG A 728 11.29 14.61 36.96
N LYS A 729 12.12 15.15 36.07
CA LYS A 729 12.63 16.55 36.21
C LYS A 729 11.49 17.58 36.25
N SER A 730 10.40 17.32 35.54
CA SER A 730 9.22 18.19 35.61
C SER A 730 8.52 18.10 36.95
N TYR A 731 8.45 16.90 37.54
CA TYR A 731 7.95 16.69 38.89
C TYR A 731 8.83 17.38 39.95
N ASP A 732 10.16 17.15 39.89
CA ASP A 732 11.11 17.73 40.85
C ASP A 732 11.05 19.26 40.84
N LYS A 733 11.00 19.90 39.66
CA LYS A 733 10.81 21.35 39.54
C LYS A 733 9.50 21.84 40.14
N ALA A 734 8.41 21.08 40.01
CA ALA A 734 7.13 21.46 40.61
C ALA A 734 7.18 21.32 42.15
N LYS A 735 7.86 20.27 42.65
CA LYS A 735 8.08 20.04 44.07
C LYS A 735 8.94 21.14 44.71
N GLU A 736 10.07 21.50 44.06
CA GLU A 736 10.91 22.64 44.51
C GLU A 736 10.14 23.95 44.59
N LYS A 737 9.26 24.26 43.64
CA LYS A 737 8.40 25.46 43.66
C LYS A 737 7.42 25.42 44.83
N PHE A 738 6.83 24.25 45.11
CA PHE A 738 5.94 24.07 46.24
C PHE A 738 6.67 24.27 47.59
N GLU A 739 7.81 23.62 47.76
CA GLU A 739 8.67 23.76 48.96
C GLU A 739 9.19 25.20 49.16
N ALA A 740 9.38 25.96 48.09
CA ALA A 740 9.73 27.37 48.12
C ALA A 740 8.54 28.33 48.44
N GLY A 741 7.35 27.79 48.66
CA GLY A 741 6.12 28.61 48.91
C GLY A 741 5.62 29.35 47.67
N LEU A 742 6.06 29.00 46.48
CA LEU A 742 5.67 29.63 45.19
C LEU A 742 4.46 28.92 44.54
N GLY A 743 3.67 28.20 45.35
CA GLY A 743 2.45 27.54 44.86
C GLY A 743 1.29 28.51 44.62
N PRO A 744 0.23 28.09 43.91
CA PRO A 744 -0.96 28.91 43.72
C PRO A 744 -1.64 29.26 45.06
N PRO A 745 -2.29 30.42 45.17
CA PRO A 745 -2.83 30.95 46.42
C PRO A 745 -4.00 30.12 47.01
N ASP A 746 -4.57 29.19 46.29
CA ASP A 746 -5.75 28.38 46.69
C ASP A 746 -5.38 26.99 47.24
N LEU A 747 -4.12 26.75 47.59
CA LEU A 747 -3.67 25.50 48.21
C LEU A 747 -4.00 25.50 49.71
N ASP A 748 -4.59 24.38 50.17
CA ASP A 748 -4.69 24.09 51.58
C ASP A 748 -3.27 23.95 52.15
N PRO A 749 -2.84 24.76 53.16
CA PRO A 749 -1.46 24.75 53.65
C PRO A 749 -1.02 23.41 54.23
N ASP A 750 -1.98 22.55 54.65
CA ASP A 750 -1.74 21.27 55.27
C ASP A 750 -1.76 20.08 54.28
N GLU A 751 -2.02 20.32 52.99
CA GLU A 751 -2.08 19.23 52.01
C GLU A 751 -0.68 18.88 51.51
N PRO A 752 -0.18 17.64 51.70
CA PRO A 752 1.14 17.26 51.30
C PRO A 752 1.26 17.22 49.74
N PHE A 753 2.44 17.58 49.23
CA PHE A 753 2.73 17.44 47.81
C PHE A 753 2.54 16.00 47.33
N LEU A 754 2.26 15.80 46.02
CA LEU A 754 2.11 14.49 45.42
C LEU A 754 3.41 13.67 45.57
N SER A 755 3.30 12.40 45.99
CA SER A 755 4.43 11.49 45.94
C SER A 755 4.81 11.20 44.47
N TYR A 756 6.05 10.81 44.23
CA TYR A 756 6.48 10.46 42.88
C TYR A 756 5.67 9.27 42.32
N ASP A 757 5.34 8.29 43.15
CA ASP A 757 4.52 7.15 42.76
C ASP A 757 3.12 7.56 42.33
N GLU A 758 2.47 8.49 43.05
CA GLU A 758 1.17 9.05 42.65
C GLU A 758 1.31 9.82 41.30
N TYR A 759 2.40 10.55 41.13
CA TYR A 759 2.67 11.26 39.89
C TYR A 759 2.88 10.30 38.75
N ALA A 760 3.70 9.26 38.92
CA ALA A 760 4.04 8.28 37.89
C ALA A 760 2.86 7.40 37.48
N LYS A 761 1.96 7.04 38.42
CA LYS A 761 0.70 6.32 38.09
C LYS A 761 -0.15 7.01 37.05
N ALA A 762 -0.05 8.32 36.90
CA ALA A 762 -0.83 9.07 35.92
C ALA A 762 -0.03 9.42 34.63
N PHE A 763 1.09 8.82 34.36
CA PHE A 763 1.89 9.14 33.16
C PHE A 763 1.10 8.99 31.85
N GLU A 764 0.33 7.93 31.69
CA GLU A 764 -0.49 7.73 30.49
C GLU A 764 -1.60 8.78 30.32
N ALA A 765 -2.17 9.24 31.45
CA ALA A 765 -3.26 10.20 31.45
C ALA A 765 -2.79 11.68 31.48
N ARG A 766 -1.56 11.95 31.88
CA ARG A 766 -1.08 13.31 32.15
C ARG A 766 0.37 13.61 31.74
N GLY A 767 1.20 12.60 31.38
CA GLY A 767 2.58 12.80 30.97
C GLY A 767 2.67 13.46 29.60
N ARG A 768 3.27 14.66 29.54
CA ARG A 768 3.39 15.43 28.29
C ARG A 768 4.54 14.95 27.39
N HIS A 769 5.69 14.72 28.00
CA HIS A 769 6.87 14.26 27.25
C HIS A 769 6.62 12.86 26.68
N LEU A 770 5.98 11.99 27.46
CA LEU A 770 5.56 10.67 27.05
C LEU A 770 4.50 10.72 25.95
N ALA A 771 3.53 11.63 26.01
CA ALA A 771 2.53 11.78 24.94
C ALA A 771 3.17 12.22 23.61
N ARG A 772 4.13 13.16 23.66
CA ARG A 772 4.90 13.57 22.46
C ARG A 772 5.72 12.41 21.90
N LEU A 773 6.40 11.65 22.77
CA LEU A 773 7.15 10.48 22.36
C LEU A 773 6.24 9.45 21.71
N TYR A 774 5.10 9.12 22.33
CA TYR A 774 4.10 8.19 21.83
C TYR A 774 3.61 8.61 20.44
N LYS A 775 3.27 9.88 20.26
CA LYS A 775 2.85 10.45 18.97
C LYS A 775 3.95 10.34 17.90
N THR A 776 5.21 10.55 18.28
CA THR A 776 6.35 10.39 17.37
C THR A 776 6.54 8.92 16.98
N MET A 777 6.48 7.99 17.94
CA MET A 777 6.68 6.57 17.70
C MET A 777 5.59 5.95 16.83
N THR A 778 4.34 6.35 17.01
CA THR A 778 3.19 5.86 16.24
C THR A 778 3.01 6.61 14.92
N GLY A 779 3.54 7.84 14.82
CA GLY A 779 3.45 8.68 13.63
C GLY A 779 4.20 8.10 12.42
N GLU A 780 3.82 8.54 11.25
CA GLU A 780 4.62 8.28 10.06
C GLU A 780 5.97 8.99 10.18
N PHE A 781 7.02 8.30 9.77
CA PHE A 781 8.32 8.93 9.63
C PHE A 781 8.21 9.92 8.47
N GLU A 782 8.18 11.23 8.79
CA GLU A 782 8.08 12.28 7.77
C GLU A 782 9.19 12.10 6.74
N GLU A 783 8.77 11.92 5.51
CA GLU A 783 9.66 11.80 4.40
C GLU A 783 10.32 13.15 4.13
N SER A 784 11.42 13.44 4.82
CA SER A 784 12.28 14.52 4.35
C SER A 784 12.70 14.20 2.92
N SER A 785 12.40 15.09 1.99
CA SER A 785 12.90 14.96 0.62
C SER A 785 14.41 14.76 0.70
N PRO A 786 14.98 13.78 0.00
CA PRO A 786 16.42 13.56 0.02
C PRO A 786 17.10 14.90 -0.27
N LYS A 787 18.13 15.23 0.52
CA LYS A 787 18.93 16.42 0.27
C LYS A 787 19.73 16.18 -1.00
N LEU A 788 19.11 16.51 -2.13
CA LEU A 788 19.76 16.42 -3.43
C LEU A 788 20.88 17.44 -3.54
N SER A 789 21.95 17.09 -4.25
CA SER A 789 23.02 18.00 -4.63
C SER A 789 22.51 19.21 -5.42
N LEU A 790 23.26 20.29 -5.45
CA LEU A 790 22.90 21.48 -6.23
C LEU A 790 22.78 21.14 -7.71
N ASN A 791 23.63 20.26 -8.22
CA ASN A 791 23.63 19.81 -9.60
C ASN A 791 22.36 19.02 -9.93
N ALA A 792 22.01 18.01 -9.15
CA ALA A 792 20.79 17.23 -9.34
C ALA A 792 19.51 18.10 -9.26
N ARG A 793 19.48 19.09 -8.35
CA ARG A 793 18.38 20.05 -8.28
C ARG A 793 18.28 20.90 -9.54
N ALA A 794 19.40 21.35 -10.09
CA ALA A 794 19.42 22.14 -11.33
C ALA A 794 18.89 21.31 -12.51
N LEU A 795 19.34 20.04 -12.63
CA LEU A 795 18.89 19.10 -13.64
C LEU A 795 17.39 18.80 -13.50
N LEU A 796 16.91 18.54 -12.30
CA LEU A 796 15.48 18.30 -12.03
C LEU A 796 14.62 19.53 -12.28
N ASN A 797 15.09 20.73 -11.96
CA ASN A 797 14.35 21.96 -12.26
C ASN A 797 14.25 22.21 -13.76
N ARG A 798 15.30 21.90 -14.51
CA ARG A 798 15.28 21.93 -15.99
C ARG A 798 14.25 20.94 -16.51
N TYR A 799 14.23 19.72 -15.99
CA TYR A 799 13.24 18.69 -16.32
C TYR A 799 11.81 19.12 -16.01
N LYS A 800 11.55 19.74 -14.84
CA LYS A 800 10.22 20.27 -14.45
C LYS A 800 9.71 21.35 -15.40
N ASN A 801 10.59 22.23 -15.84
CA ASN A 801 10.22 23.28 -16.80
C ASN A 801 9.80 22.69 -18.16
N ILE A 802 10.33 21.53 -18.54
CA ILE A 802 9.96 20.80 -19.75
C ILE A 802 8.66 19.99 -19.56
N HIS A 803 8.35 19.54 -18.34
CA HIS A 803 7.25 18.61 -18.00
C HIS A 803 6.13 19.22 -17.13
N ASN A 804 5.75 20.47 -17.35
CA ASN A 804 4.59 21.14 -16.72
C ASN A 804 4.59 21.18 -15.17
N GLY A 805 5.75 21.29 -14.54
CA GLY A 805 5.84 21.69 -13.13
C GLY A 805 5.59 20.58 -12.08
N THR A 806 5.39 19.34 -12.47
CA THR A 806 5.23 18.21 -11.52
C THR A 806 6.57 17.85 -10.89
N SER A 807 6.58 17.67 -9.56
CA SER A 807 7.76 17.13 -8.88
C SER A 807 7.95 15.67 -9.25
N PRO A 808 9.19 15.25 -9.63
CA PRO A 808 9.43 13.85 -9.97
C PRO A 808 9.22 12.95 -8.73
N PRO A 809 8.77 11.70 -8.93
CA PRO A 809 8.75 10.69 -7.89
C PRO A 809 10.13 10.50 -7.23
N LYS A 810 10.17 9.97 -6.02
CA LYS A 810 11.42 9.84 -5.24
C LYS A 810 12.46 8.92 -5.89
N LEU A 811 12.01 7.86 -6.58
CA LEU A 811 12.88 6.98 -7.35
C LEU A 811 13.56 7.70 -8.49
N GLU A 812 12.83 8.55 -9.21
CA GLU A 812 13.39 9.40 -10.27
C GLU A 812 14.40 10.41 -9.69
N ALA A 813 14.07 11.02 -8.55
CA ALA A 813 14.98 11.94 -7.87
C ALA A 813 16.29 11.24 -7.45
N TRP A 814 16.20 10.00 -6.94
CA TRP A 814 17.36 9.17 -6.65
C TRP A 814 18.17 8.84 -7.91
N ALA A 815 17.51 8.42 -8.99
CA ALA A 815 18.16 8.06 -10.23
C ALA A 815 18.89 9.27 -10.85
N VAL A 816 18.30 10.46 -10.79
CA VAL A 816 18.95 11.70 -11.26
C VAL A 816 20.11 12.11 -10.37
N GLU A 817 20.03 11.93 -9.04
CA GLU A 817 21.17 12.19 -8.13
C GLU A 817 22.35 11.28 -8.46
N MET A 818 22.09 10.00 -8.71
CA MET A 818 23.13 8.99 -8.95
C MET A 818 23.72 9.07 -10.35
N PHE A 819 22.88 9.27 -11.35
CA PHE A 819 23.26 9.08 -12.76
C PHE A 819 22.97 10.30 -13.66
N GLY A 820 22.39 11.37 -13.11
CA GLY A 820 21.98 12.52 -13.92
C GLY A 820 23.14 13.26 -14.59
N SER A 821 24.31 13.35 -13.93
CA SER A 821 25.52 13.93 -14.52
C SER A 821 26.03 13.08 -15.69
N ASP A 822 26.14 11.76 -15.48
CA ASP A 822 26.61 10.82 -16.50
C ASP A 822 25.67 10.79 -17.71
N ALA A 823 24.35 10.84 -17.43
CA ALA A 823 23.34 10.93 -18.48
C ALA A 823 23.49 12.23 -19.28
N PHE A 824 23.75 13.36 -18.62
CA PHE A 824 23.95 14.63 -19.30
C PHE A 824 25.21 14.63 -20.17
N ASP A 825 26.32 14.08 -19.66
CA ASP A 825 27.60 13.98 -20.40
C ASP A 825 27.47 13.04 -21.60
N ARG A 826 26.75 11.93 -21.48
CA ARG A 826 26.61 10.88 -22.50
C ARG A 826 25.50 11.17 -23.52
N PHE A 827 24.38 11.78 -23.06
CA PHE A 827 23.17 11.97 -23.85
C PHE A 827 22.75 13.45 -24.00
N GLY A 828 23.47 14.39 -23.40
CA GLY A 828 23.20 15.84 -23.47
C GLY A 828 21.94 16.31 -22.73
N ASP A 829 21.17 15.39 -22.14
CA ASP A 829 19.92 15.64 -21.42
C ASP A 829 19.62 14.44 -20.49
N LEU A 830 18.65 14.63 -19.59
CA LEU A 830 18.06 13.50 -18.83
C LEU A 830 17.22 12.56 -19.69
N ASN A 831 16.76 13.01 -20.86
CA ASN A 831 16.14 12.13 -21.85
C ASN A 831 17.24 11.37 -22.59
N ILE A 832 17.46 10.11 -22.22
CA ILE A 832 18.51 9.24 -22.76
C ILE A 832 18.17 8.66 -24.14
N GLY A 833 16.91 8.69 -24.53
CA GLY A 833 16.44 8.32 -25.87
C GLY A 833 15.78 9.49 -26.59
N ASP A 834 15.65 9.40 -27.89
CA ASP A 834 14.97 10.42 -28.69
C ASP A 834 13.44 10.18 -28.67
N LYS A 835 12.69 11.10 -28.04
CA LYS A 835 11.23 10.97 -27.84
C LYS A 835 10.45 10.83 -29.15
N GLU A 836 10.97 11.36 -30.28
CA GLU A 836 10.32 11.25 -31.57
C GLU A 836 10.26 9.76 -32.01
N PHE A 837 11.24 8.96 -31.62
CA PHE A 837 11.34 7.54 -32.01
C PHE A 837 10.85 6.56 -30.94
N LEU A 838 10.64 6.99 -29.69
CA LEU A 838 10.16 6.13 -28.62
C LEU A 838 8.63 6.04 -28.57
N PRO A 839 8.03 4.84 -28.47
CA PRO A 839 6.58 4.65 -28.33
C PRO A 839 6.12 4.78 -26.87
N ILE A 840 6.57 5.83 -26.15
CA ILE A 840 6.41 5.98 -24.68
C ILE A 840 4.96 5.89 -24.25
N GLY A 841 4.05 6.67 -24.85
CA GLY A 841 2.66 6.71 -24.40
C GLY A 841 1.93 5.37 -24.52
N LEU A 842 2.31 4.56 -25.50
CA LEU A 842 1.76 3.23 -25.70
C LEU A 842 2.36 2.22 -24.70
N VAL A 843 3.64 2.35 -24.37
CA VAL A 843 4.30 1.53 -23.34
C VAL A 843 3.71 1.82 -21.97
N GLU A 844 3.53 3.10 -21.61
CA GLU A 844 2.89 3.48 -20.34
C GLU A 844 1.46 2.95 -20.21
N LEU A 845 0.73 2.91 -21.31
CA LEU A 845 -0.64 2.38 -21.32
C LEU A 845 -0.66 0.87 -21.04
N LEU A 846 0.30 0.12 -21.58
CA LEU A 846 0.46 -1.31 -21.29
C LEU A 846 0.97 -1.58 -19.88
N LEU A 847 1.87 -0.76 -19.34
CA LEU A 847 2.39 -0.88 -17.96
C LEU A 847 1.31 -0.60 -16.90
N LYS A 848 0.23 0.09 -17.26
CA LYS A 848 -0.94 0.30 -16.37
C LYS A 848 -1.84 -0.94 -16.29
N GLU A 849 -1.72 -1.91 -17.20
CA GLU A 849 -2.47 -3.16 -17.09
C GLU A 849 -1.99 -3.93 -15.86
N ARG A 850 -2.96 -4.46 -15.07
CA ARG A 850 -2.63 -5.23 -13.87
C ARG A 850 -1.95 -6.53 -14.26
N MET A 851 -0.84 -6.82 -13.62
CA MET A 851 -0.13 -8.07 -13.80
C MET A 851 -0.96 -9.24 -13.27
N ARG A 852 -0.96 -10.36 -14.01
CA ARG A 852 -1.57 -11.62 -13.58
C ARG A 852 -0.46 -12.61 -13.27
N TRP A 853 -0.58 -13.23 -12.10
CA TRP A 853 0.37 -14.22 -11.65
C TRP A 853 0.08 -15.57 -12.30
N GLN A 854 1.11 -16.31 -12.60
CA GLN A 854 0.97 -17.67 -13.17
C GLN A 854 0.44 -18.64 -12.10
N ASN A 855 -0.50 -19.49 -12.50
CA ASN A 855 -1.09 -20.51 -11.64
C ASN A 855 -0.13 -21.70 -11.46
#